data_ab5eb7523c808c97f080c62e567a6de2
#
_entry.id   ab5eb7523c808c97f080c62e567a6de2
#
_cell.length_a   1.000
_cell.length_b   1.000
_cell.length_c   1.000
_cell.angle_alpha   90.00
_cell.angle_beta   90.00
_cell.angle_gamma   90.00
#
_symmetry.space_group_name_H-M   'P 1'
#
loop_
_entity.id
_entity.type
_entity.pdbx_description
1 polymer ?
#
loop_
_entity_poly.entity_id
_entity_poly.type
_entity_poly.pdbx_seq_one_letter_code
_entity_poly.pdbx_strand_id
1 'polypeptide(L)'
;MPARRESPRLDEAPWASAAILKGFSLYQPADGRPAPDSTEVRVWYSSDAMYFGIRAYAEPGTVAATLADRDRIASDDNVELHLDTFHERNRAFVFIVNPLGIQADGTKSEGGGVIPGSNVGPGQNDLSADFVWDSRGRLTPWGFEVEVRIPFATLRYPASSSQTWGLQIDRHVQRNGYEETWTPARRASASFIAQSGTLEGLTGLRHGQVVELNPELTNTTLGTACCAPALDRWAYASHAQLGGNARWAMGSNFVVNGTIKPDFSQVEADATQVAADERFALFYPEKRPFFVEALDQFNVPNQLVYTRTIVQPDAAAKVTGKVARADVALLSARDQGRLVEIVRLRQGLGEQSQAGLLYSGRTGGGRDNHVVGADTKIVFGRIYYAQLQAVQSVSSSNGRTSSGPMWEAVVDATNRAWGFHYNVLGIHPDFRTDNGFLPRVGYVKPNAANRFTWYGTPGALAERFQLFVNANGIWRYDDFFRARPLLEDAASAQMTLTLRGGWSVGATPKVGSFAFDPANYAGYAGGFVPSDRVAVATSTFSIATPQFRKFNASASTNVGNDVDFLETSRVRRVDYNAAVDLRPSERLRIGATYLSTSFRRRSDGQRSAFARIPRVKMEYQLARPLFVRLVSQYTATRRDALVDPRTGTVIVLGSGPSTATSSNVLRTDWLFSYRPTPGTVFFAGYGGSMSEEDPLAFQRLRRTSDAFFVKGSYVFRLGGL
;
A
#
# COMPACT_ATOMS: atom_id res chain seq x y z
N MET A 1 1.37 35.74 -15.44
CA MET A 1 1.15 34.42 -16.03
C MET A 1 0.74 34.56 -17.47
N PRO A 2 1.35 33.91 -18.44
CA PRO A 2 0.76 33.83 -19.76
C PRO A 2 -0.56 33.09 -19.66
N ALA A 3 -1.54 33.48 -20.47
CA ALA A 3 -2.91 32.96 -20.47
C ALA A 3 -2.92 31.43 -20.49
N ARG A 4 -3.86 30.83 -19.75
CA ARG A 4 -4.10 29.35 -19.72
C ARG A 4 -4.26 28.81 -21.14
N ARG A 5 -3.18 28.31 -21.74
CA ARG A 5 -3.23 27.60 -23.02
C ARG A 5 -3.64 26.15 -22.81
N GLU A 6 -4.37 25.59 -23.74
CA GLU A 6 -4.95 24.23 -23.63
C GLU A 6 -3.93 23.11 -23.82
N SER A 7 -2.74 23.37 -24.38
CA SER A 7 -1.69 22.36 -24.63
C SER A 7 -0.31 22.85 -24.24
N PRO A 8 0.61 21.96 -23.78
CA PRO A 8 2.00 22.30 -23.47
C PRO A 8 2.73 22.74 -24.73
N ARG A 9 3.62 23.76 -24.61
CA ARG A 9 4.53 24.18 -25.65
C ARG A 9 5.89 24.44 -25.04
N LEU A 10 6.86 23.59 -25.36
CA LEU A 10 8.23 23.70 -24.88
C LEU A 10 9.11 24.57 -25.81
N ASP A 11 8.51 25.38 -26.66
CA ASP A 11 9.12 26.35 -27.57
C ASP A 11 9.01 27.80 -27.08
N GLU A 12 8.42 28.02 -25.90
CA GLU A 12 8.31 29.35 -25.29
C GLU A 12 9.66 29.85 -24.75
N ALA A 13 9.82 31.19 -24.70
CA ALA A 13 11.08 31.83 -24.33
C ALA A 13 11.74 31.33 -23.01
N PRO A 14 11.01 31.04 -21.91
CA PRO A 14 11.63 30.52 -20.69
C PRO A 14 12.37 29.20 -20.89
N TRP A 15 11.89 28.34 -21.80
CA TRP A 15 12.49 27.03 -22.06
C TRP A 15 13.82 27.14 -22.83
N ALA A 16 14.12 28.27 -23.46
CA ALA A 16 15.38 28.48 -24.16
C ALA A 16 16.59 28.58 -23.18
N SER A 17 16.34 29.05 -21.96
CA SER A 17 17.36 29.16 -20.90
C SER A 17 17.36 28.02 -19.90
N ALA A 18 16.46 27.04 -20.08
CA ALA A 18 16.34 25.90 -19.16
C ALA A 18 17.53 24.96 -19.22
N ALA A 19 17.91 24.38 -18.09
CA ALA A 19 18.85 23.27 -18.07
C ALA A 19 18.28 22.05 -18.79
N ILE A 20 19.08 21.37 -19.62
CA ILE A 20 18.65 20.24 -20.44
C ILE A 20 19.26 18.96 -19.91
N LEU A 21 18.42 18.04 -19.49
CA LEU A 21 18.79 16.72 -18.97
C LEU A 21 18.51 15.66 -20.03
N LYS A 22 19.53 14.88 -20.38
CA LYS A 22 19.49 13.82 -21.40
C LYS A 22 20.37 12.63 -20.96
N GLY A 23 20.43 11.59 -21.77
CA GLY A 23 21.32 10.45 -21.54
C GLY A 23 20.78 9.46 -20.52
N PHE A 24 19.49 9.20 -20.56
CA PHE A 24 18.86 8.20 -19.70
C PHE A 24 19.48 6.81 -19.85
N SER A 25 19.50 6.07 -18.77
CA SER A 25 20.00 4.71 -18.71
C SER A 25 18.91 3.76 -18.21
N LEU A 26 18.93 2.53 -18.70
CA LEU A 26 18.02 1.48 -18.29
C LEU A 26 18.28 1.11 -16.81
N TYR A 27 17.24 1.08 -16.01
CA TYR A 27 17.24 0.64 -14.61
C TYR A 27 16.58 -0.74 -14.47
N GLN A 28 15.45 -0.97 -15.16
CA GLN A 28 14.80 -2.27 -15.24
C GLN A 28 14.53 -2.66 -16.69
N PRO A 29 14.58 -3.97 -17.01
CA PRO A 29 14.84 -5.13 -16.16
C PRO A 29 16.30 -5.35 -15.83
N ALA A 30 17.23 -4.72 -16.56
CA ALA A 30 18.67 -4.88 -16.39
C ALA A 30 19.37 -3.52 -16.42
N ASP A 31 19.90 -3.09 -15.29
CA ASP A 31 20.58 -1.81 -15.11
C ASP A 31 21.90 -1.68 -15.88
N GLY A 32 22.32 -0.44 -16.10
CA GLY A 32 23.62 -0.12 -16.65
C GLY A 32 23.75 -0.23 -18.17
N ARG A 33 22.63 -0.21 -18.87
CA ARG A 33 22.57 -0.11 -20.33
C ARG A 33 22.05 1.26 -20.74
N PRO A 34 22.38 1.78 -21.94
CA PRO A 34 21.68 2.94 -22.46
C PRO A 34 20.17 2.68 -22.56
N ALA A 35 19.35 3.69 -22.28
CA ALA A 35 17.92 3.63 -22.51
C ALA A 35 17.65 3.47 -24.01
N PRO A 36 16.76 2.56 -24.43
CA PRO A 36 16.42 2.40 -25.86
C PRO A 36 15.60 3.55 -26.41
N ASP A 37 14.80 4.21 -25.55
CA ASP A 37 13.98 5.37 -25.92
C ASP A 37 14.66 6.66 -25.46
N SER A 38 14.62 7.69 -26.29
CA SER A 38 15.21 8.99 -25.94
C SER A 38 14.26 9.80 -25.06
N THR A 39 14.80 10.46 -24.03
CA THR A 39 14.07 11.38 -23.18
C THR A 39 14.90 12.65 -22.99
N GLU A 40 14.25 13.80 -23.15
CA GLU A 40 14.79 15.13 -22.86
C GLU A 40 13.93 15.78 -21.80
N VAL A 41 14.53 16.25 -20.70
CA VAL A 41 13.84 17.01 -19.68
C VAL A 41 14.51 18.36 -19.52
N ARG A 42 13.72 19.41 -19.61
CA ARG A 42 14.12 20.79 -19.38
C ARG A 42 13.71 21.21 -17.98
N VAL A 43 14.61 21.82 -17.24
CA VAL A 43 14.36 22.28 -15.87
C VAL A 43 14.61 23.77 -15.79
N TRP A 44 13.63 24.49 -15.27
CA TRP A 44 13.67 25.92 -15.03
C TRP A 44 12.93 26.26 -13.72
N TYR A 45 13.22 27.39 -13.10
CA TYR A 45 12.49 27.83 -11.92
C TYR A 45 12.27 29.34 -11.90
N SER A 46 11.19 29.77 -11.24
CA SER A 46 10.91 31.15 -10.87
C SER A 46 11.10 31.32 -9.35
N SER A 47 10.73 32.47 -8.79
CA SER A 47 10.72 32.66 -7.34
C SER A 47 9.69 31.78 -6.60
N ASP A 48 8.64 31.30 -7.28
CA ASP A 48 7.47 30.64 -6.67
C ASP A 48 7.25 29.20 -7.10
N ALA A 49 7.90 28.74 -8.17
CA ALA A 49 7.70 27.38 -8.65
C ALA A 49 8.90 26.84 -9.43
N MET A 50 9.02 25.52 -9.45
CA MET A 50 9.89 24.77 -10.34
C MET A 50 9.09 24.25 -11.53
N TYR A 51 9.70 24.24 -12.71
CA TYR A 51 9.07 23.82 -13.96
C TYR A 51 9.88 22.71 -14.62
N PHE A 52 9.19 21.71 -15.14
CA PHE A 52 9.77 20.64 -15.94
C PHE A 52 9.05 20.57 -17.29
N GLY A 53 9.83 20.61 -18.36
CA GLY A 53 9.37 20.39 -19.73
C GLY A 53 9.91 19.07 -20.24
N ILE A 54 9.06 18.11 -20.48
CA ILE A 54 9.42 16.71 -20.78
C ILE A 54 9.10 16.41 -22.25
N ARG A 55 10.07 15.89 -22.99
CA ARG A 55 9.92 15.27 -24.31
C ARG A 55 10.33 13.82 -24.23
N ALA A 56 9.38 12.93 -24.35
CA ALA A 56 9.60 11.49 -24.31
C ALA A 56 9.32 10.90 -25.71
N TYR A 57 10.38 10.46 -26.36
CA TYR A 57 10.27 9.86 -27.71
C TYR A 57 9.83 8.40 -27.60
N ALA A 58 9.00 7.96 -28.50
CA ALA A 58 8.49 6.60 -28.60
C ALA A 58 8.06 6.29 -30.03
N GLU A 59 7.98 5.01 -30.37
CA GLU A 59 7.42 4.59 -31.65
C GLU A 59 5.96 5.04 -31.80
N PRO A 60 5.56 5.53 -32.98
CA PRO A 60 4.19 5.99 -33.21
C PRO A 60 3.14 4.93 -32.82
N GLY A 61 2.13 5.35 -32.07
CA GLY A 61 1.00 4.49 -31.67
C GLY A 61 1.28 3.52 -30.53
N THR A 62 2.49 3.50 -29.94
CA THR A 62 2.85 2.58 -28.83
C THR A 62 2.61 3.19 -27.46
N VAL A 63 2.50 4.49 -27.34
CA VAL A 63 2.32 5.20 -26.05
C VAL A 63 0.99 4.81 -25.42
N ALA A 64 1.05 4.30 -24.20
CA ALA A 64 -0.11 4.00 -23.36
C ALA A 64 -0.49 5.25 -22.54
N ALA A 65 -1.71 5.76 -22.72
CA ALA A 65 -2.19 6.95 -22.04
C ALA A 65 -3.70 6.90 -21.85
N THR A 66 -4.16 7.20 -20.63
CA THR A 66 -5.58 7.27 -20.29
C THR A 66 -5.92 8.55 -19.54
N LEU A 67 -7.14 9.05 -19.73
CA LEU A 67 -7.75 10.01 -18.82
C LEU A 67 -8.23 9.22 -17.60
N ALA A 68 -7.39 9.09 -16.59
CA ALA A 68 -7.70 8.39 -15.36
C ALA A 68 -7.99 9.39 -14.23
N ASP A 69 -8.53 8.90 -13.12
CA ASP A 69 -8.52 9.66 -11.86
C ASP A 69 -7.08 9.81 -11.36
N ARG A 70 -6.83 10.82 -10.53
CA ARG A 70 -5.53 11.05 -9.87
C ARG A 70 -5.06 9.76 -9.18
N ASP A 71 -3.77 9.48 -9.21
CA ASP A 71 -3.08 8.31 -8.63
C ASP A 71 -3.44 6.96 -9.29
N ARG A 72 -4.10 6.98 -10.47
CA ARG A 72 -4.53 5.78 -11.20
C ARG A 72 -3.83 5.57 -12.53
N ILE A 73 -2.63 6.12 -12.69
CA ILE A 73 -1.86 6.14 -13.95
C ILE A 73 -0.75 5.09 -14.02
N ALA A 74 -0.64 4.18 -13.05
CA ALA A 74 0.42 3.17 -13.01
C ALA A 74 0.47 2.21 -14.23
N SER A 75 -0.62 2.12 -15.00
CA SER A 75 -0.69 1.33 -16.23
C SER A 75 -0.41 2.13 -17.52
N ASP A 76 -0.15 3.43 -17.39
CA ASP A 76 0.19 4.32 -18.49
C ASP A 76 1.71 4.52 -18.58
N ASP A 77 2.24 4.86 -19.77
CA ASP A 77 3.56 5.48 -19.84
C ASP A 77 3.55 6.69 -18.91
N ASN A 78 4.61 6.88 -18.15
CA ASN A 78 4.69 8.00 -17.22
C ASN A 78 6.13 8.42 -16.97
N VAL A 79 6.28 9.62 -16.41
CA VAL A 79 7.56 10.14 -15.93
C VAL A 79 7.40 10.53 -14.47
N GLU A 80 8.30 10.04 -13.65
CA GLU A 80 8.38 10.31 -12.21
C GLU A 80 9.52 11.30 -11.93
N LEU A 81 9.20 12.36 -11.20
CA LEU A 81 10.15 13.36 -10.72
C LEU A 81 10.34 13.16 -9.22
N HIS A 82 11.53 12.75 -8.81
CA HIS A 82 11.90 12.58 -7.41
C HIS A 82 12.72 13.78 -6.93
N LEU A 83 12.18 14.56 -6.00
CA LEU A 83 12.80 15.76 -5.44
C LEU A 83 13.18 15.53 -3.97
N ASP A 84 14.45 15.35 -3.68
CA ASP A 84 15.01 15.34 -2.32
C ASP A 84 15.41 16.77 -1.94
N THR A 85 14.46 17.52 -1.41
CA THR A 85 14.59 18.95 -1.09
C THR A 85 15.48 19.24 0.11
N PHE A 86 15.77 18.24 0.94
CA PHE A 86 16.72 18.34 2.07
C PHE A 86 18.12 17.79 1.73
N HIS A 87 18.27 17.20 0.55
CA HIS A 87 19.50 16.57 0.08
C HIS A 87 20.08 15.53 1.07
N GLU A 88 19.20 14.73 1.66
CA GLU A 88 19.53 13.72 2.66
C GLU A 88 19.66 12.30 2.07
N ARG A 89 19.30 12.13 0.78
CA ARG A 89 19.43 10.89 0.02
C ARG A 89 18.68 9.68 0.60
N ASN A 90 17.65 9.94 1.41
CA ASN A 90 16.83 8.91 2.05
C ASN A 90 15.33 9.13 1.89
N ARG A 91 14.91 10.32 1.45
CA ARG A 91 13.52 10.68 1.22
C ARG A 91 13.39 11.67 0.06
N ALA A 92 12.35 11.50 -0.76
CA ALA A 92 12.00 12.42 -1.84
C ALA A 92 10.50 12.65 -1.93
N PHE A 93 10.09 13.84 -2.36
CA PHE A 93 8.78 14.05 -2.95
C PHE A 93 8.75 13.40 -4.33
N VAL A 94 7.62 12.81 -4.69
CA VAL A 94 7.43 12.14 -5.98
C VAL A 94 6.27 12.78 -6.70
N PHE A 95 6.49 13.21 -7.95
CA PHE A 95 5.47 13.75 -8.84
C PHE A 95 5.49 12.94 -10.12
N ILE A 96 4.38 12.31 -10.44
CA ILE A 96 4.25 11.39 -11.58
C ILE A 96 3.24 11.95 -12.55
N VAL A 97 3.56 11.92 -13.82
CA VAL A 97 2.70 12.45 -14.88
C VAL A 97 2.65 11.50 -16.06
N ASN A 98 1.44 11.24 -16.57
CA ASN A 98 1.23 10.49 -17.80
C ASN A 98 1.25 11.38 -19.05
N PRO A 99 1.25 10.85 -20.29
CA PRO A 99 1.28 11.61 -21.53
C PRO A 99 0.12 12.60 -21.72
N LEU A 100 -1.01 12.39 -21.04
CA LEU A 100 -2.17 13.30 -21.07
C LEU A 100 -2.14 14.33 -19.93
N GLY A 101 -1.07 14.37 -19.13
CA GLY A 101 -0.92 15.27 -18.01
C GLY A 101 -1.80 14.90 -16.80
N ILE A 102 -2.21 13.65 -16.67
CA ILE A 102 -2.85 13.15 -15.45
C ILE A 102 -1.78 12.91 -14.40
N GLN A 103 -2.09 13.27 -13.16
CA GLN A 103 -1.17 13.33 -12.03
C GLN A 103 -1.28 12.13 -11.12
N ALA A 104 -0.14 11.72 -10.56
CA ALA A 104 -0.04 11.00 -9.31
C ALA A 104 1.10 11.60 -8.51
N ASP A 105 1.01 11.58 -7.18
CA ASP A 105 2.06 12.16 -6.35
C ASP A 105 2.09 11.54 -4.96
N GLY A 106 3.19 11.74 -4.28
CA GLY A 106 3.41 11.15 -2.97
C GLY A 106 4.83 11.35 -2.46
N THR A 107 5.28 10.41 -1.69
CA THR A 107 6.64 10.39 -1.15
C THR A 107 7.33 9.05 -1.37
N LYS A 108 8.64 9.06 -1.45
CA LYS A 108 9.50 7.88 -1.44
C LYS A 108 10.41 7.93 -0.24
N SER A 109 10.47 6.86 0.55
CA SER A 109 11.34 6.77 1.73
C SER A 109 12.11 5.44 1.72
N GLU A 110 13.40 5.51 1.98
CA GLU A 110 14.28 4.32 2.04
C GLU A 110 14.33 3.68 3.44
N GLY A 111 13.68 4.28 4.43
CA GLY A 111 13.74 3.87 5.83
C GLY A 111 12.50 3.18 6.39
N GLY A 112 11.48 2.94 5.58
CA GLY A 112 10.23 2.30 6.01
C GLY A 112 10.35 0.78 6.14
N GLY A 113 9.66 0.18 7.11
CA GLY A 113 9.44 -1.26 7.19
C GLY A 113 8.46 -1.75 6.10
N VAL A 114 8.43 -3.06 5.87
CA VAL A 114 7.40 -3.67 5.02
C VAL A 114 6.06 -3.59 5.77
N ILE A 115 5.09 -2.91 5.19
CA ILE A 115 3.73 -2.86 5.74
C ILE A 115 3.01 -4.14 5.29
N PRO A 116 2.68 -5.08 6.19
CA PRO A 116 1.99 -6.30 5.82
C PRO A 116 0.67 -6.00 5.09
N GLY A 117 0.48 -6.58 3.91
CA GLY A 117 -0.75 -6.39 3.13
C GLY A 117 -0.86 -5.07 2.37
N SER A 118 0.12 -4.17 2.46
CA SER A 118 0.23 -3.03 1.57
C SER A 118 1.11 -3.38 0.36
N ASN A 119 0.87 -2.70 -0.76
CA ASN A 119 1.76 -2.79 -1.92
C ASN A 119 2.98 -1.86 -1.79
N VAL A 120 3.13 -1.18 -0.65
CA VAL A 120 4.21 -0.24 -0.39
C VAL A 120 5.26 -0.94 0.48
N GLY A 121 6.38 -1.27 -0.12
CA GLY A 121 7.59 -1.76 0.56
C GLY A 121 8.65 -0.67 0.70
N PRO A 122 9.77 -0.94 1.38
CA PRO A 122 10.91 -0.04 1.42
C PRO A 122 11.36 0.34 0.00
N GLY A 123 11.53 1.63 -0.25
CA GLY A 123 11.93 2.15 -1.56
C GLY A 123 10.82 2.20 -2.62
N GLN A 124 9.57 1.89 -2.29
CA GLN A 124 8.41 2.11 -3.17
C GLN A 124 7.81 3.51 -2.94
N ASN A 125 7.10 4.02 -3.95
CA ASN A 125 6.37 5.28 -3.84
C ASN A 125 5.11 5.09 -2.99
N ASP A 126 4.94 5.92 -1.96
CA ASP A 126 3.70 6.03 -1.20
C ASP A 126 2.86 7.17 -1.81
N LEU A 127 1.87 6.82 -2.62
CA LEU A 127 0.97 7.75 -3.30
C LEU A 127 -0.27 8.11 -2.48
N SER A 128 -0.22 7.98 -1.18
CA SER A 128 -1.36 8.27 -0.31
C SER A 128 -1.54 9.76 -0.01
N ALA A 129 -0.47 10.56 -0.13
CA ALA A 129 -0.49 12.01 0.09
C ALA A 129 -0.72 12.78 -1.21
N ASP A 130 -1.66 13.71 -1.21
CA ASP A 130 -1.97 14.60 -2.33
C ASP A 130 -1.26 15.96 -2.21
N PHE A 131 -0.54 16.38 -3.25
CA PHE A 131 0.10 17.69 -3.34
C PHE A 131 -0.60 18.58 -4.38
N VAL A 132 -0.44 19.89 -4.25
CA VAL A 132 -1.02 20.87 -5.19
C VAL A 132 0.03 21.28 -6.20
N TRP A 133 -0.13 20.86 -7.44
CA TRP A 133 0.75 21.18 -8.56
C TRP A 133 -0.02 21.10 -9.88
N ASP A 134 0.55 21.65 -10.95
CA ASP A 134 -0.08 21.70 -12.26
C ASP A 134 0.68 20.86 -13.27
N SER A 135 -0.06 20.23 -14.19
CA SER A 135 0.51 19.50 -15.30
C SER A 135 -0.37 19.57 -16.54
N ARG A 136 0.27 19.50 -17.70
CA ARG A 136 -0.37 19.39 -19.00
C ARG A 136 0.43 18.49 -19.89
N GLY A 137 -0.24 17.63 -20.64
CA GLY A 137 0.38 16.71 -21.56
C GLY A 137 -0.36 16.63 -22.89
N ARG A 138 0.36 16.25 -23.92
CA ARG A 138 -0.18 15.94 -25.24
C ARG A 138 0.58 14.80 -25.89
N LEU A 139 -0.13 13.97 -26.63
CA LEU A 139 0.45 13.02 -27.54
C LEU A 139 0.95 13.73 -28.79
N THR A 140 2.07 13.26 -29.33
CA THR A 140 2.69 13.74 -30.55
C THR A 140 2.95 12.58 -31.51
N PRO A 141 3.19 12.81 -32.80
CA PRO A 141 3.56 11.73 -33.72
C PRO A 141 4.83 10.96 -33.34
N TRP A 142 5.72 11.57 -32.53
CA TRP A 142 7.01 11.01 -32.13
C TRP A 142 7.08 10.59 -30.65
N GLY A 143 5.95 10.62 -29.92
CA GLY A 143 5.89 10.28 -28.51
C GLY A 143 4.93 11.15 -27.74
N PHE A 144 5.41 11.91 -26.75
CA PHE A 144 4.58 12.86 -25.99
C PHE A 144 5.39 14.04 -25.40
N GLU A 145 4.70 15.13 -25.15
CA GLU A 145 5.22 16.27 -24.40
C GLU A 145 4.38 16.52 -23.14
N VAL A 146 5.06 16.85 -22.04
CA VAL A 146 4.43 17.23 -20.78
C VAL A 146 5.12 18.45 -20.20
N GLU A 147 4.31 19.37 -19.69
CA GLU A 147 4.73 20.51 -18.87
C GLU A 147 4.23 20.32 -17.45
N VAL A 148 5.13 20.49 -16.47
CA VAL A 148 4.87 20.36 -15.04
C VAL A 148 5.27 21.63 -14.33
N ARG A 149 4.43 22.12 -13.41
CA ARG A 149 4.70 23.24 -12.51
C ARG A 149 4.49 22.79 -11.07
N ILE A 150 5.54 22.86 -10.25
CA ILE A 150 5.50 22.50 -8.83
C ILE A 150 5.74 23.77 -8.01
N PRO A 151 4.71 24.33 -7.34
CA PRO A 151 4.88 25.49 -6.46
C PRO A 151 5.77 25.18 -5.27
N PHE A 152 6.67 26.09 -4.90
CA PHE A 152 7.52 25.91 -3.71
C PHE A 152 6.72 25.87 -2.41
N ALA A 153 5.54 26.48 -2.38
CA ALA A 153 4.61 26.39 -1.25
C ALA A 153 4.08 24.96 -0.99
N THR A 154 4.17 24.07 -1.97
CA THR A 154 3.81 22.64 -1.85
C THR A 154 4.92 21.80 -1.21
N LEU A 155 6.17 22.25 -1.35
CA LEU A 155 7.35 21.53 -0.92
C LEU A 155 7.79 21.98 0.48
N ARG A 156 8.49 21.09 1.18
CA ARG A 156 9.25 21.42 2.40
C ARG A 156 10.73 21.39 2.06
N TYR A 157 11.46 22.40 2.48
CA TYR A 157 12.90 22.53 2.25
C TYR A 157 13.57 23.39 3.33
N PRO A 158 14.89 23.35 3.50
CA PRO A 158 15.60 24.16 4.49
C PRO A 158 15.39 25.66 4.29
N ALA A 159 15.35 26.43 5.38
CA ALA A 159 15.28 27.90 5.34
C ALA A 159 16.67 28.51 5.04
N SER A 160 17.24 28.20 3.87
CA SER A 160 18.53 28.69 3.40
C SER A 160 18.34 29.62 2.19
N SER A 161 19.22 30.62 2.05
CA SER A 161 19.19 31.55 0.91
C SER A 161 19.60 30.87 -0.42
N SER A 162 20.40 29.83 -0.37
CA SER A 162 20.74 28.97 -1.50
C SER A 162 20.39 27.54 -1.17
N GLN A 163 19.72 26.86 -2.08
CA GLN A 163 19.27 25.49 -1.94
C GLN A 163 20.09 24.55 -2.82
N THR A 164 20.33 23.36 -2.31
CA THR A 164 20.88 22.23 -3.05
C THR A 164 19.93 21.04 -2.85
N TRP A 165 19.37 20.51 -3.93
CA TRP A 165 18.39 19.45 -3.89
C TRP A 165 18.86 18.22 -4.66
N GLY A 166 18.41 17.04 -4.25
CA GLY A 166 18.54 15.85 -5.07
C GLY A 166 17.42 15.80 -6.12
N LEU A 167 17.78 15.41 -7.34
CA LEU A 167 16.83 15.14 -8.43
C LEU A 167 17.11 13.79 -9.06
N GLN A 168 16.10 12.94 -9.15
CA GLN A 168 16.10 11.79 -10.06
C GLN A 168 14.86 11.85 -10.92
N ILE A 169 14.99 11.43 -12.18
CA ILE A 169 13.88 11.32 -13.12
C ILE A 169 13.83 9.90 -13.60
N ASP A 170 12.66 9.27 -13.45
CA ASP A 170 12.41 7.90 -13.86
C ASP A 170 11.29 7.89 -14.91
N ARG A 171 11.52 7.23 -16.04
CA ARG A 171 10.54 7.04 -17.09
C ARG A 171 10.12 5.59 -17.17
N HIS A 172 8.84 5.33 -17.05
CA HIS A 172 8.23 4.02 -17.25
C HIS A 172 7.70 3.88 -18.66
N VAL A 173 8.23 2.90 -19.40
CA VAL A 173 7.82 2.57 -20.76
C VAL A 173 7.00 1.28 -20.73
N GLN A 174 5.68 1.42 -20.81
CA GLN A 174 4.76 0.30 -20.56
C GLN A 174 4.80 -0.80 -21.61
N ARG A 175 5.05 -0.47 -22.87
CA ARG A 175 5.08 -1.43 -24.00
C ARG A 175 6.08 -2.58 -23.81
N ASN A 176 7.13 -2.37 -23.03
CA ASN A 176 8.19 -3.35 -22.78
C ASN A 176 8.49 -3.55 -21.27
N GLY A 177 7.83 -2.78 -20.39
CA GLY A 177 8.04 -2.82 -18.94
C GLY A 177 9.40 -2.28 -18.52
N TYR A 178 9.97 -1.32 -19.26
CA TYR A 178 11.26 -0.75 -18.97
C TYR A 178 11.12 0.47 -18.05
N GLU A 179 12.08 0.59 -17.12
CA GLU A 179 12.31 1.79 -16.32
C GLU A 179 13.65 2.39 -16.71
N GLU A 180 13.67 3.70 -17.00
CA GLU A 180 14.79 4.45 -17.52
C GLU A 180 15.07 5.65 -16.64
N THR A 181 16.25 5.74 -16.04
CA THR A 181 16.62 6.83 -15.11
C THR A 181 17.59 7.82 -15.73
N TRP A 182 17.38 9.11 -15.42
CA TRP A 182 18.27 10.18 -15.89
C TRP A 182 19.68 10.03 -15.34
N THR A 183 19.83 10.00 -14.00
CA THR A 183 21.11 9.60 -13.42
C THR A 183 21.19 8.08 -13.38
N PRO A 184 22.30 7.49 -13.85
CA PRO A 184 22.42 6.04 -13.94
C PRO A 184 22.24 5.38 -12.58
N ALA A 185 21.03 4.89 -12.31
CA ALA A 185 20.75 4.13 -11.09
C ALA A 185 21.19 2.67 -11.25
N ARG A 186 21.73 2.10 -10.20
CA ARG A 186 22.18 0.70 -10.11
C ARG A 186 21.33 -0.04 -9.09
N ARG A 187 20.99 -1.28 -9.43
CA ARG A 187 20.30 -2.18 -8.48
C ARG A 187 21.20 -2.62 -7.32
N ALA A 188 22.52 -2.51 -7.49
CA ALA A 188 23.51 -2.72 -6.45
C ALA A 188 23.65 -1.47 -5.57
N SER A 189 22.58 -1.09 -4.89
CA SER A 189 22.54 0.02 -3.94
C SER A 189 21.46 -0.24 -2.90
N ALA A 190 21.72 0.10 -1.65
CA ALA A 190 20.77 0.06 -0.57
C ALA A 190 19.71 1.19 -0.64
N SER A 191 19.93 2.20 -1.50
CA SER A 191 19.02 3.33 -1.69
C SER A 191 18.98 3.74 -3.16
N PHE A 192 17.77 3.93 -3.69
CA PHE A 192 17.53 4.51 -5.00
C PHE A 192 17.78 6.02 -4.99
N ILE A 193 17.25 6.71 -3.97
CA ILE A 193 17.32 8.17 -3.83
C ILE A 193 18.78 8.65 -3.68
N ALA A 194 19.65 7.85 -3.04
CA ALA A 194 21.06 8.18 -2.90
C ALA A 194 21.81 8.29 -4.22
N GLN A 195 21.25 7.79 -5.31
CA GLN A 195 21.80 7.82 -6.67
C GLN A 195 21.27 9.00 -7.50
N SER A 196 20.51 9.90 -6.89
CA SER A 196 19.99 11.12 -7.52
C SER A 196 21.11 12.07 -7.91
N GLY A 197 20.91 12.80 -9.00
CA GLY A 197 21.73 13.96 -9.37
C GLY A 197 21.49 15.12 -8.42
N THR A 198 22.25 16.20 -8.58
CA THR A 198 22.17 17.36 -7.72
C THR A 198 21.72 18.59 -8.52
N LEU A 199 20.71 19.29 -8.00
CA LEU A 199 20.29 20.62 -8.42
C LEU A 199 20.95 21.62 -7.49
N GLU A 200 21.79 22.48 -8.03
CA GLU A 200 22.53 23.50 -7.28
C GLU A 200 22.13 24.91 -7.72
N GLY A 201 22.37 25.89 -6.84
CA GLY A 201 22.18 27.30 -7.17
C GLY A 201 20.75 27.78 -7.20
N LEU A 202 19.82 27.07 -6.58
CA LEU A 202 18.43 27.53 -6.42
C LEU A 202 18.41 28.65 -5.38
N THR A 203 18.17 29.89 -5.81
CA THR A 203 18.15 31.09 -4.95
C THR A 203 16.89 31.89 -5.10
N GLY A 204 16.57 32.72 -4.11
CA GLY A 204 15.40 33.60 -4.16
C GLY A 204 14.07 32.89 -4.12
N LEU A 205 14.02 31.64 -3.61
CA LEU A 205 12.78 30.88 -3.48
C LEU A 205 11.85 31.52 -2.46
N ARG A 206 10.57 31.67 -2.82
CA ARG A 206 9.53 32.19 -1.93
C ARG A 206 8.63 31.04 -1.48
N HIS A 207 8.69 30.76 -0.20
CA HIS A 207 7.74 29.86 0.44
C HIS A 207 6.60 30.69 1.02
N GLY A 208 5.44 30.70 0.37
CA GLY A 208 4.26 31.38 0.89
C GLY A 208 3.80 30.73 2.22
N GLN A 209 3.24 31.52 3.15
CA GLN A 209 2.45 30.95 4.24
C GLN A 209 1.12 30.48 3.66
N VAL A 210 0.81 29.22 3.83
CA VAL A 210 -0.44 28.61 3.34
C VAL A 210 -1.25 28.14 4.54
N VAL A 211 -2.44 28.69 4.69
CA VAL A 211 -3.47 28.20 5.60
C VAL A 211 -4.59 27.63 4.76
N GLU A 212 -4.92 26.37 4.98
CA GLU A 212 -6.04 25.68 4.32
C GLU A 212 -7.10 25.35 5.37
N LEU A 213 -8.33 25.69 5.05
CA LEU A 213 -9.51 25.29 5.82
C LEU A 213 -10.38 24.44 4.91
N ASN A 214 -10.74 23.26 5.35
CA ASN A 214 -11.52 22.29 4.58
C ASN A 214 -12.74 21.82 5.37
N PRO A 215 -13.86 22.56 5.37
CA PRO A 215 -15.13 22.08 5.90
C PRO A 215 -15.64 20.92 5.05
N GLU A 216 -16.22 19.93 5.73
CA GLU A 216 -16.76 18.70 5.14
C GLU A 216 -18.20 18.49 5.61
N LEU A 217 -19.09 18.15 4.70
CA LEU A 217 -20.45 17.74 4.97
C LEU A 217 -20.70 16.38 4.33
N THR A 218 -21.15 15.43 5.12
CA THR A 218 -21.53 14.10 4.64
C THR A 218 -22.91 13.75 5.13
N ASN A 219 -23.72 13.17 4.27
CA ASN A 219 -24.97 12.51 4.65
C ASN A 219 -24.97 11.09 4.12
N THR A 220 -25.21 10.13 5.01
CA THR A 220 -25.34 8.71 4.65
C THR A 220 -26.70 8.22 5.13
N THR A 221 -27.47 7.65 4.20
CA THR A 221 -28.74 6.98 4.49
C THR A 221 -28.55 5.48 4.28
N LEU A 222 -28.71 4.71 5.34
CA LEU A 222 -28.59 3.25 5.32
C LEU A 222 -29.99 2.62 5.37
N GLY A 223 -30.26 1.71 4.45
CA GLY A 223 -31.46 0.88 4.42
C GLY A 223 -31.09 -0.57 4.75
N THR A 224 -31.79 -1.15 5.70
CA THR A 224 -31.70 -2.57 6.04
C THR A 224 -33.04 -3.25 5.89
N ALA A 225 -33.05 -4.40 5.22
CA ALA A 225 -34.22 -5.24 5.14
C ALA A 225 -34.39 -6.01 6.45
N CYS A 226 -35.61 -5.99 7.00
CA CYS A 226 -35.96 -6.78 8.18
C CYS A 226 -36.98 -7.88 7.83
N CYS A 227 -37.30 -8.68 8.84
CA CYS A 227 -38.37 -9.69 8.80
C CYS A 227 -38.05 -10.87 7.86
N ALA A 228 -36.88 -11.52 8.10
CA ALA A 228 -36.55 -12.76 7.42
C ALA A 228 -37.66 -13.84 7.69
N PRO A 229 -37.99 -14.71 6.69
CA PRO A 229 -37.27 -14.87 5.41
C PRO A 229 -37.80 -13.93 4.28
N ALA A 230 -38.88 -13.19 4.48
CA ALA A 230 -39.49 -12.41 3.41
C ALA A 230 -38.66 -11.19 2.98
N LEU A 231 -37.93 -10.55 3.93
CA LEU A 231 -37.16 -9.32 3.70
C LEU A 231 -37.97 -8.21 3.01
N ASP A 232 -39.25 -8.09 3.39
CA ASP A 232 -40.23 -7.23 2.74
C ASP A 232 -40.38 -5.86 3.40
N ARG A 233 -39.88 -5.71 4.63
CA ARG A 233 -39.89 -4.44 5.37
C ARG A 233 -38.49 -3.82 5.38
N TRP A 234 -38.46 -2.51 5.18
CA TRP A 234 -37.25 -1.74 5.12
C TRP A 234 -37.20 -0.67 6.21
N ALA A 235 -36.11 -0.60 6.92
CA ALA A 235 -35.80 0.47 7.85
C ALA A 235 -34.67 1.34 7.28
N TYR A 236 -34.94 2.65 7.21
CA TYR A 236 -33.96 3.63 6.75
C TYR A 236 -33.50 4.51 7.90
N ALA A 237 -32.22 4.66 8.06
CA ALA A 237 -31.60 5.58 9.01
C ALA A 237 -30.67 6.55 8.27
N SER A 238 -30.90 7.84 8.46
CA SER A 238 -30.08 8.89 7.86
C SER A 238 -29.19 9.52 8.92
N HIS A 239 -27.92 9.70 8.60
CA HIS A 239 -26.93 10.32 9.47
C HIS A 239 -26.19 11.42 8.70
N ALA A 240 -26.38 12.65 9.15
CA ALA A 240 -25.64 13.80 8.65
C ALA A 240 -24.49 14.13 9.60
N GLN A 241 -23.32 14.35 9.06
CA GLN A 241 -22.11 14.71 9.81
C GLN A 241 -21.49 15.97 9.21
N LEU A 242 -21.20 16.93 10.08
CA LEU A 242 -20.42 18.11 9.76
C LEU A 242 -19.09 17.99 10.47
N GLY A 243 -18.02 18.13 9.73
CA GLY A 243 -16.66 18.10 10.23
C GLY A 243 -15.77 19.08 9.48
N GLY A 244 -14.50 19.04 9.73
CA GLY A 244 -13.56 19.85 8.97
C GLY A 244 -12.12 19.63 9.39
N ASN A 245 -11.24 20.02 8.47
CA ASN A 245 -9.80 19.97 8.62
C ASN A 245 -9.22 21.37 8.46
N ALA A 246 -8.16 21.64 9.21
CA ALA A 246 -7.34 22.85 9.08
C ALA A 246 -5.88 22.44 8.90
N ARG A 247 -5.19 23.07 7.96
CA ARG A 247 -3.76 22.87 7.71
C ARG A 247 -3.06 24.22 7.69
N TRP A 248 -1.98 24.31 8.43
CA TRP A 248 -1.14 25.50 8.47
C TRP A 248 0.33 25.12 8.22
N ALA A 249 0.87 25.60 7.10
CA ALA A 249 2.30 25.51 6.81
C ALA A 249 3.03 26.65 7.54
N MET A 250 3.76 26.30 8.60
CA MET A 250 4.57 27.22 9.41
C MET A 250 5.99 27.31 8.83
N GLY A 251 6.22 28.31 7.99
CA GLY A 251 7.50 28.41 7.26
C GLY A 251 7.67 27.25 6.28
N SER A 252 8.92 26.95 5.92
CA SER A 252 9.25 25.89 4.95
C SER A 252 9.38 24.48 5.53
N ASN A 253 9.41 24.35 6.85
CA ASN A 253 9.81 23.09 7.52
C ASN A 253 8.72 22.40 8.31
N PHE A 254 7.71 23.13 8.81
CA PHE A 254 6.68 22.60 9.70
C PHE A 254 5.28 22.71 9.13
N VAL A 255 4.46 21.71 9.42
CA VAL A 255 3.02 21.73 9.14
C VAL A 255 2.27 21.32 10.40
N VAL A 256 1.25 22.09 10.73
CA VAL A 256 0.27 21.80 11.77
C VAL A 256 -1.05 21.45 11.10
N ASN A 257 -1.61 20.30 11.42
CA ASN A 257 -2.92 19.86 10.96
C ASN A 257 -3.84 19.70 12.17
N GLY A 258 -5.07 20.16 12.05
CA GLY A 258 -6.14 19.93 13.00
C GLY A 258 -7.37 19.34 12.31
N THR A 259 -8.12 18.50 13.00
CA THR A 259 -9.40 18.00 12.51
C THR A 259 -10.42 17.91 13.64
N ILE A 260 -11.68 18.17 13.31
CA ILE A 260 -12.82 18.05 14.21
C ILE A 260 -13.87 17.20 13.50
N LYS A 261 -14.33 16.13 14.18
CA LYS A 261 -15.34 15.18 13.67
C LYS A 261 -15.09 14.82 12.19
N PRO A 262 -13.87 14.34 11.85
CA PRO A 262 -13.57 14.03 10.45
C PRO A 262 -14.50 12.96 9.94
N ASP A 263 -14.90 13.11 8.67
CA ASP A 263 -15.74 12.10 8.02
C ASP A 263 -14.92 10.86 7.67
N PHE A 264 -15.37 9.73 8.15
CA PHE A 264 -14.80 8.41 7.88
C PHE A 264 -15.61 7.58 6.87
N SER A 265 -16.60 8.17 6.22
CA SER A 265 -17.27 7.50 5.13
C SER A 265 -16.26 7.16 4.03
N GLN A 266 -15.97 5.88 3.90
CA GLN A 266 -15.05 5.40 2.87
C GLN A 266 -15.76 5.43 1.53
N VAL A 267 -15.47 6.43 0.72
CA VAL A 267 -15.98 6.53 -0.66
C VAL A 267 -15.42 5.40 -1.54
N GLU A 268 -14.25 4.88 -1.19
CA GLU A 268 -13.70 3.69 -1.82
C GLU A 268 -13.91 2.46 -0.92
N ALA A 269 -14.84 1.59 -1.33
CA ALA A 269 -14.96 0.29 -0.69
C ALA A 269 -13.65 -0.48 -0.82
N ASP A 270 -13.11 -0.95 0.31
CA ASP A 270 -11.98 -1.86 0.29
C ASP A 270 -12.35 -3.13 -0.49
N ALA A 271 -11.44 -3.62 -1.33
CA ALA A 271 -11.64 -4.89 -2.00
C ALA A 271 -11.68 -6.00 -0.94
N THR A 272 -12.67 -6.89 -1.03
CA THR A 272 -12.71 -8.06 -0.15
C THR A 272 -11.45 -8.89 -0.35
N GLN A 273 -10.75 -9.14 0.73
CA GLN A 273 -9.57 -10.00 0.76
C GLN A 273 -10.00 -11.38 1.26
N VAL A 274 -9.46 -12.42 0.63
CA VAL A 274 -9.53 -13.78 1.19
C VAL A 274 -8.33 -13.96 2.09
N ALA A 275 -8.54 -14.15 3.38
CA ALA A 275 -7.45 -14.45 4.30
C ALA A 275 -6.76 -15.75 3.87
N ALA A 276 -5.48 -15.67 3.60
CA ALA A 276 -4.66 -16.87 3.37
C ALA A 276 -4.55 -17.73 4.64
N ASP A 277 -4.66 -17.08 5.79
CA ASP A 277 -4.65 -17.66 7.12
C ASP A 277 -5.75 -16.99 7.95
N GLU A 278 -6.80 -17.75 8.27
CA GLU A 278 -7.97 -17.27 9.00
C GLU A 278 -7.69 -16.94 10.48
N ARG A 279 -6.51 -17.29 10.98
CA ARG A 279 -6.11 -17.03 12.38
C ARG A 279 -5.82 -15.56 12.67
N PHE A 280 -5.58 -14.74 11.64
CA PHE A 280 -5.07 -13.39 11.81
C PHE A 280 -5.94 -12.35 11.14
N ALA A 281 -5.99 -11.15 11.75
CA ALA A 281 -6.66 -10.00 11.19
C ALA A 281 -6.02 -9.53 9.88
N LEU A 282 -6.84 -9.02 8.96
CA LEU A 282 -6.37 -8.43 7.71
C LEU A 282 -5.95 -6.98 7.92
N PHE A 283 -4.88 -6.58 7.25
CA PHE A 283 -4.41 -5.21 7.22
C PHE A 283 -5.12 -4.42 6.10
N TYR A 284 -5.57 -3.21 6.43
CA TYR A 284 -6.12 -2.25 5.47
C TYR A 284 -5.33 -0.95 5.54
N PRO A 285 -4.80 -0.42 4.42
CA PRO A 285 -4.06 0.83 4.43
C PRO A 285 -4.92 2.02 4.83
N GLU A 286 -4.31 3.05 5.43
CA GLU A 286 -4.99 4.30 5.77
C GLU A 286 -5.38 5.05 4.48
N LYS A 287 -6.55 5.69 4.47
CA LYS A 287 -7.07 6.46 3.32
C LYS A 287 -7.61 7.84 3.73
N ARG A 288 -7.70 8.12 5.02
CA ARG A 288 -8.29 9.36 5.54
C ARG A 288 -7.28 10.50 5.41
N PRO A 289 -7.60 11.60 4.71
CA PRO A 289 -6.64 12.66 4.35
C PRO A 289 -5.84 13.21 5.53
N PHE A 290 -6.50 13.47 6.67
CA PHE A 290 -5.82 13.96 7.86
C PHE A 290 -4.71 13.01 8.35
N PHE A 291 -4.95 11.68 8.35
CA PHE A 291 -3.96 10.71 8.84
C PHE A 291 -2.90 10.38 7.80
N VAL A 292 -3.26 10.38 6.53
CA VAL A 292 -2.37 10.05 5.41
C VAL A 292 -1.26 11.08 5.21
N GLU A 293 -1.57 12.37 5.34
CA GLU A 293 -0.58 13.42 5.15
C GLU A 293 0.60 13.24 6.11
N ALA A 294 1.82 13.13 5.58
CA ALA A 294 3.07 12.91 6.32
C ALA A 294 3.05 11.67 7.25
N LEU A 295 2.25 10.64 6.93
CA LEU A 295 2.21 9.38 7.69
C LEU A 295 3.58 8.69 7.71
N ASP A 296 4.36 8.83 6.65
CA ASP A 296 5.72 8.31 6.52
C ASP A 296 6.69 8.82 7.62
N GLN A 297 6.42 9.98 8.22
CA GLN A 297 7.22 10.48 9.36
C GLN A 297 6.99 9.68 10.65
N PHE A 298 5.88 8.96 10.77
CA PHE A 298 5.58 8.07 11.89
C PHE A 298 6.07 6.63 11.68
N ASN A 299 6.61 6.31 10.50
CA ASN A 299 7.05 4.97 10.19
C ASN A 299 8.18 4.48 11.10
N VAL A 300 8.05 3.23 11.53
CA VAL A 300 9.03 2.44 12.28
C VAL A 300 9.18 1.07 11.63
N PRO A 301 10.24 0.29 11.92
CA PRO A 301 10.46 -1.01 11.26
C PRO A 301 9.29 -1.99 11.32
N ASN A 302 8.60 -2.06 12.45
CA ASN A 302 7.38 -2.86 12.62
C ASN A 302 6.16 -1.95 12.80
N GLN A 303 4.95 -2.43 12.46
CA GLN A 303 3.72 -1.63 12.41
C GLN A 303 3.20 -1.25 13.81
N LEU A 304 3.98 -0.42 14.55
CA LEU A 304 3.62 0.07 15.87
C LEU A 304 2.73 1.32 15.85
N VAL A 305 2.58 1.93 14.67
CA VAL A 305 1.67 3.04 14.41
C VAL A 305 0.73 2.63 13.28
N TYR A 306 -0.55 2.55 13.59
CA TYR A 306 -1.61 2.21 12.66
C TYR A 306 -2.85 3.07 12.95
N THR A 307 -2.97 4.17 12.25
CA THR A 307 -3.96 5.21 12.54
C THR A 307 -5.41 4.75 12.38
N ARG A 308 -5.69 3.66 11.66
CA ARG A 308 -7.05 3.08 11.55
C ARG A 308 -7.58 2.52 12.88
N THR A 309 -6.73 2.34 13.90
CA THR A 309 -7.19 2.05 15.27
C THR A 309 -7.89 3.24 15.92
N ILE A 310 -7.68 4.46 15.41
CA ILE A 310 -8.42 5.67 15.79
C ILE A 310 -9.69 5.68 14.93
N VAL A 311 -10.81 5.26 15.49
CA VAL A 311 -12.02 4.94 14.72
C VAL A 311 -12.90 6.16 14.48
N GLN A 312 -13.22 6.91 15.54
CA GLN A 312 -14.12 8.07 15.51
C GLN A 312 -13.60 9.19 16.43
N PRO A 313 -12.52 9.89 16.05
CA PRO A 313 -12.02 10.96 16.89
C PRO A 313 -12.97 12.16 16.89
N ASP A 314 -13.26 12.68 18.08
CA ASP A 314 -13.96 13.95 18.25
C ASP A 314 -13.12 15.10 17.69
N ALA A 315 -11.81 15.06 18.00
CA ALA A 315 -10.81 15.99 17.48
C ALA A 315 -9.44 15.32 17.44
N ALA A 316 -8.61 15.76 16.51
CA ALA A 316 -7.21 15.38 16.46
C ALA A 316 -6.32 16.53 15.98
N ALA A 317 -5.08 16.55 16.45
CA ALA A 317 -4.05 17.48 16.02
C ALA A 317 -2.77 16.72 15.67
N LYS A 318 -2.07 17.19 14.65
CA LYS A 318 -0.81 16.60 14.19
C LYS A 318 0.16 17.71 13.82
N VAL A 319 1.40 17.57 14.30
CA VAL A 319 2.52 18.45 13.96
C VAL A 319 3.60 17.60 13.33
N THR A 320 4.04 17.97 12.14
CA THR A 320 5.14 17.29 11.45
C THR A 320 6.11 18.31 10.90
N GLY A 321 7.39 18.00 10.99
CA GLY A 321 8.40 18.93 10.49
C GLY A 321 9.80 18.42 10.67
N LYS A 322 10.77 19.29 10.39
CA LYS A 322 12.19 18.99 10.48
C LYS A 322 12.95 20.11 11.17
N VAL A 323 13.81 19.77 12.11
CA VAL A 323 14.78 20.66 12.78
C VAL A 323 16.18 20.15 12.45
N ALA A 324 16.95 20.91 11.69
CA ALA A 324 18.24 20.44 11.16
C ALA A 324 18.07 19.09 10.43
N ARG A 325 18.65 18.01 10.94
CA ARG A 325 18.56 16.64 10.40
C ARG A 325 17.60 15.74 11.20
N ALA A 326 16.83 16.31 12.12
CA ALA A 326 15.86 15.57 12.92
C ALA A 326 14.44 15.78 12.40
N ASP A 327 13.76 14.70 12.00
CA ASP A 327 12.32 14.71 11.77
C ASP A 327 11.59 14.62 13.09
N VAL A 328 10.54 15.42 13.24
CA VAL A 328 9.67 15.48 14.41
C VAL A 328 8.23 15.27 13.95
N ALA A 329 7.56 14.27 14.51
CA ALA A 329 6.16 14.00 14.24
C ALA A 329 5.42 13.76 15.56
N LEU A 330 4.34 14.51 15.75
CA LEU A 330 3.47 14.46 16.94
C LEU A 330 2.03 14.29 16.44
N LEU A 331 1.28 13.37 17.04
CA LEU A 331 -0.15 13.20 16.80
C LEU A 331 -0.85 13.03 18.14
N SER A 332 -1.92 13.80 18.37
CA SER A 332 -2.82 13.63 19.48
C SER A 332 -4.25 13.57 18.98
N ALA A 333 -5.05 12.61 19.48
CA ALA A 333 -6.44 12.44 19.10
C ALA A 333 -7.30 12.02 20.31
N ARG A 334 -8.50 12.55 20.38
CA ARG A 334 -9.53 12.07 21.31
C ARG A 334 -10.51 11.19 20.58
N ASP A 335 -10.45 9.88 20.84
CA ASP A 335 -11.19 8.84 20.15
C ASP A 335 -12.05 8.05 21.12
N GLN A 336 -13.39 8.18 21.01
CA GLN A 336 -14.35 7.46 21.88
C GLN A 336 -14.04 7.62 23.38
N GLY A 337 -13.75 8.83 23.81
CA GLY A 337 -13.41 9.15 25.22
C GLY A 337 -12.00 8.76 25.64
N ARG A 338 -11.18 8.17 24.78
CA ARG A 338 -9.77 7.83 25.03
C ARG A 338 -8.84 8.85 24.38
N LEU A 339 -7.71 9.12 25.03
CA LEU A 339 -6.64 9.95 24.47
C LEU A 339 -5.62 9.05 23.78
N VAL A 340 -5.30 9.37 22.53
CA VAL A 340 -4.25 8.76 21.73
C VAL A 340 -3.14 9.79 21.56
N GLU A 341 -1.91 9.41 21.83
CA GLU A 341 -0.72 10.25 21.66
C GLU A 341 0.38 9.45 20.98
N ILE A 342 0.95 9.98 19.90
CA ILE A 342 2.05 9.36 19.17
C ILE A 342 3.14 10.42 18.95
N VAL A 343 4.35 10.11 19.37
CA VAL A 343 5.54 10.95 19.19
C VAL A 343 6.60 10.14 18.47
N ARG A 344 7.08 10.66 17.35
CA ARG A 344 8.19 10.08 16.59
C ARG A 344 9.29 11.12 16.40
N LEU A 345 10.49 10.77 16.81
CA LEU A 345 11.71 11.53 16.54
C LEU A 345 12.63 10.66 15.71
N ARG A 346 13.18 11.19 14.63
CA ARG A 346 14.11 10.46 13.77
C ARG A 346 15.26 11.37 13.37
N GLN A 347 16.48 10.98 13.72
CA GLN A 347 17.72 11.70 13.45
C GLN A 347 18.45 11.03 12.29
N GLY A 348 18.74 11.79 11.24
CA GLY A 348 19.65 11.38 10.17
C GLY A 348 21.10 11.29 10.66
N LEU A 349 21.76 10.15 10.40
CA LEU A 349 23.13 9.84 10.72
C LEU A 349 23.93 9.67 9.42
N GLY A 350 24.58 10.74 8.93
CA GLY A 350 25.21 10.75 7.61
C GLY A 350 24.17 10.84 6.47
N GLU A 351 24.44 10.23 5.32
CA GLU A 351 23.60 10.37 4.10
C GLU A 351 22.45 9.37 4.03
N GLN A 352 22.56 8.17 4.60
CA GLN A 352 21.58 7.09 4.42
C GLN A 352 21.23 6.38 5.72
N SER A 353 21.95 6.69 6.81
CA SER A 353 21.73 6.08 8.12
C SER A 353 20.83 6.95 8.98
N GLN A 354 20.10 6.33 9.90
CA GLN A 354 19.20 7.02 10.80
C GLN A 354 19.03 6.28 12.13
N ALA A 355 18.66 7.03 13.16
CA ALA A 355 18.21 6.51 14.45
C ALA A 355 16.90 7.20 14.84
N GLY A 356 16.04 6.52 15.56
CA GLY A 356 14.76 7.07 15.93
C GLY A 356 14.23 6.61 17.28
N LEU A 357 13.33 7.42 17.85
CA LEU A 357 12.59 7.16 19.08
C LEU A 357 11.09 7.21 18.79
N LEU A 358 10.34 6.31 19.41
CA LEU A 358 8.89 6.24 19.33
C LEU A 358 8.31 6.24 20.75
N TYR A 359 7.29 7.05 20.97
CA TYR A 359 6.30 6.88 22.01
C TYR A 359 4.93 6.74 21.37
N SER A 360 4.11 5.80 21.85
CA SER A 360 2.73 5.62 21.43
C SER A 360 1.89 5.26 22.66
N GLY A 361 0.98 6.14 23.03
CA GLY A 361 0.10 6.01 24.19
C GLY A 361 -1.38 5.98 23.80
N ARG A 362 -2.18 5.16 24.49
CA ARG A 362 -3.64 5.18 24.45
C ARG A 362 -4.18 5.05 25.86
N THR A 363 -4.81 6.09 26.38
CA THR A 363 -5.22 6.17 27.78
C THR A 363 -6.72 6.46 27.92
N GLY A 364 -7.32 5.99 29.01
CA GLY A 364 -8.73 6.19 29.34
C GLY A 364 -9.60 4.95 29.14
N GLY A 365 -10.84 5.03 29.65
CA GLY A 365 -11.79 3.92 29.59
C GLY A 365 -11.43 2.71 30.46
N GLY A 366 -10.59 2.89 31.51
CA GLY A 366 -10.17 1.81 32.39
C GLY A 366 -9.10 0.90 31.81
N ARG A 367 -8.52 1.28 30.66
CA ARG A 367 -7.43 0.56 30.00
C ARG A 367 -6.43 1.55 29.42
N ASP A 368 -5.19 1.41 29.84
CA ASP A 368 -4.08 2.21 29.33
C ASP A 368 -3.04 1.31 28.66
N ASN A 369 -2.46 1.80 27.57
CA ASN A 369 -1.37 1.15 26.86
C ASN A 369 -0.32 2.19 26.49
N HIS A 370 0.92 1.92 26.86
CA HIS A 370 2.08 2.76 26.54
C HIS A 370 3.14 1.90 25.86
N VAL A 371 3.66 2.39 24.74
CA VAL A 371 4.72 1.76 23.96
C VAL A 371 5.85 2.75 23.78
N VAL A 372 7.05 2.39 24.19
CA VAL A 372 8.26 3.19 24.04
C VAL A 372 9.30 2.36 23.31
N GLY A 373 9.96 2.93 22.31
CA GLY A 373 10.96 2.19 21.55
C GLY A 373 11.99 3.07 20.87
N ALA A 374 13.07 2.41 20.48
CA ALA A 374 14.13 2.99 19.68
C ALA A 374 14.41 2.07 18.48
N ASP A 375 14.82 2.67 17.38
CA ASP A 375 15.26 1.95 16.18
C ASP A 375 16.44 2.66 15.53
N THR A 376 17.20 1.90 14.75
CA THR A 376 18.28 2.46 13.94
C THR A 376 18.45 1.65 12.66
N LYS A 377 18.81 2.35 11.58
CA LYS A 377 19.24 1.75 10.30
C LYS A 377 20.59 2.36 9.94
N ILE A 378 21.62 1.54 9.87
CA ILE A 378 22.98 1.94 9.52
C ILE A 378 23.31 1.35 8.16
N VAL A 379 23.57 2.20 7.18
CA VAL A 379 24.01 1.80 5.83
C VAL A 379 25.53 1.89 5.75
N PHE A 380 26.16 0.86 5.24
CA PHE A 380 27.61 0.78 5.08
C PHE A 380 27.98 0.08 3.76
N GLY A 381 29.11 0.48 3.17
CA GLY A 381 29.58 -0.10 1.91
C GLY A 381 28.59 0.05 0.73
N ARG A 382 27.68 1.02 0.76
CA ARG A 382 26.64 1.33 -0.25
C ARG A 382 25.58 0.27 -0.49
N ILE A 383 25.85 -1.01 -0.23
CA ILE A 383 24.96 -2.14 -0.52
C ILE A 383 24.50 -2.86 0.73
N TYR A 384 25.09 -2.59 1.88
CA TYR A 384 24.75 -3.25 3.15
C TYR A 384 24.01 -2.31 4.07
N TYR A 385 23.06 -2.84 4.82
CA TYR A 385 22.56 -2.16 6.02
C TYR A 385 22.34 -3.13 7.17
N ALA A 386 22.47 -2.60 8.38
CA ALA A 386 22.01 -3.22 9.60
C ALA A 386 20.88 -2.38 10.19
N GLN A 387 19.82 -3.03 10.68
CA GLN A 387 18.70 -2.37 11.32
C GLN A 387 18.41 -3.07 12.65
N LEU A 388 18.22 -2.28 13.69
CA LEU A 388 17.85 -2.75 15.02
C LEU A 388 16.61 -2.01 15.49
N GLN A 389 15.73 -2.71 16.18
CA GLN A 389 14.60 -2.12 16.88
C GLN A 389 14.46 -2.77 18.26
N ALA A 390 14.24 -1.95 19.29
CA ALA A 390 13.94 -2.40 20.65
C ALA A 390 12.77 -1.58 21.20
N VAL A 391 11.73 -2.25 21.69
CA VAL A 391 10.48 -1.64 22.10
C VAL A 391 9.98 -2.31 23.37
N GLN A 392 9.47 -1.53 24.30
CA GLN A 392 8.79 -2.00 25.51
C GLN A 392 7.36 -1.52 25.50
N SER A 393 6.41 -2.42 25.79
CA SER A 393 5.03 -2.06 26.05
C SER A 393 4.68 -2.25 27.55
N VAL A 394 3.84 -1.37 28.05
CA VAL A 394 3.22 -1.47 29.37
C VAL A 394 1.72 -1.24 29.19
N SER A 395 0.91 -2.19 29.64
CA SER A 395 -0.55 -2.11 29.56
C SER A 395 -1.16 -2.29 30.95
N SER A 396 -2.13 -1.45 31.28
CA SER A 396 -2.92 -1.56 32.50
C SER A 396 -4.39 -1.73 32.14
N SER A 397 -5.05 -2.72 32.74
CA SER A 397 -6.48 -2.96 32.55
C SER A 397 -7.06 -3.61 33.80
N ASN A 398 -8.16 -3.05 34.32
CA ASN A 398 -8.86 -3.58 35.50
C ASN A 398 -7.92 -3.83 36.70
N GLY A 399 -6.98 -2.91 36.95
CA GLY A 399 -6.02 -2.99 38.06
C GLY A 399 -4.86 -3.99 37.85
N ARG A 400 -4.80 -4.65 36.69
CA ARG A 400 -3.69 -5.54 36.33
C ARG A 400 -2.77 -4.85 35.35
N THR A 401 -1.47 -4.88 35.61
CA THR A 401 -0.44 -4.38 34.70
C THR A 401 0.30 -5.55 34.06
N SER A 402 0.46 -5.50 32.74
CA SER A 402 1.30 -6.44 31.99
C SER A 402 2.33 -5.64 31.21
N SER A 403 3.50 -6.21 30.97
CA SER A 403 4.55 -5.58 30.18
C SER A 403 5.33 -6.63 29.40
N GLY A 404 5.78 -6.27 28.20
CA GLY A 404 6.56 -7.18 27.37
C GLY A 404 7.43 -6.43 26.38
N PRO A 405 8.60 -6.96 26.05
CA PRO A 405 9.48 -6.41 25.01
C PRO A 405 9.10 -6.93 23.62
N MET A 406 9.47 -6.14 22.62
CA MET A 406 9.58 -6.52 21.23
C MET A 406 10.94 -6.07 20.70
N TRP A 407 11.60 -6.90 19.90
CA TRP A 407 12.90 -6.57 19.34
C TRP A 407 13.07 -7.19 17.96
N GLU A 408 13.83 -6.51 17.12
CA GLU A 408 14.20 -7.00 15.79
C GLU A 408 15.64 -6.62 15.46
N ALA A 409 16.34 -7.54 14.83
CA ALA A 409 17.64 -7.31 14.22
C ALA A 409 17.61 -7.78 12.77
N VAL A 410 18.11 -6.93 11.86
CA VAL A 410 18.17 -7.18 10.42
C VAL A 410 19.58 -6.91 9.93
N VAL A 411 20.07 -7.76 9.03
CA VAL A 411 21.24 -7.50 8.18
C VAL A 411 20.85 -7.79 6.74
N ASP A 412 21.11 -6.84 5.86
CA ASP A 412 20.71 -6.91 4.45
C ASP A 412 21.89 -6.54 3.55
N ALA A 413 21.91 -7.16 2.37
CA ALA A 413 22.82 -6.78 1.30
C ALA A 413 22.07 -6.75 -0.03
N THR A 414 22.07 -5.59 -0.68
CA THR A 414 21.45 -5.40 -1.99
C THR A 414 22.52 -5.24 -3.07
N ASN A 415 22.90 -6.35 -3.72
CA ASN A 415 23.85 -6.36 -4.83
C ASN A 415 23.16 -6.81 -6.13
N ARG A 416 23.82 -6.62 -7.28
CA ARG A 416 23.26 -6.87 -8.60
C ARG A 416 22.93 -8.35 -8.84
N ALA A 417 23.91 -9.25 -8.60
CA ALA A 417 23.77 -10.69 -8.87
C ALA A 417 23.29 -11.49 -7.67
N TRP A 418 23.71 -11.11 -6.46
CA TRP A 418 23.37 -11.79 -5.22
C TRP A 418 23.07 -10.77 -4.13
N GLY A 419 22.01 -11.00 -3.38
CA GLY A 419 21.64 -10.22 -2.22
C GLY A 419 21.08 -11.14 -1.14
N PHE A 420 21.08 -10.69 0.09
CA PHE A 420 20.48 -11.41 1.21
C PHE A 420 19.73 -10.48 2.15
N HIS A 421 18.77 -11.04 2.87
CA HIS A 421 18.05 -10.40 3.96
C HIS A 421 17.90 -11.40 5.09
N TYR A 422 18.60 -11.17 6.19
CA TYR A 422 18.53 -12.01 7.38
C TYR A 422 17.97 -11.18 8.52
N ASN A 423 16.93 -11.68 9.15
CA ASN A 423 16.35 -11.00 10.31
C ASN A 423 15.89 -11.97 11.38
N VAL A 424 15.82 -11.49 12.59
CA VAL A 424 15.19 -12.17 13.72
C VAL A 424 14.29 -11.17 14.44
N LEU A 425 13.01 -11.55 14.59
CA LEU A 425 11.98 -10.77 15.28
C LEU A 425 11.49 -11.54 16.49
N GLY A 426 11.54 -10.92 17.67
CA GLY A 426 10.99 -11.46 18.92
C GLY A 426 9.89 -10.54 19.47
N ILE A 427 8.72 -11.12 19.78
CA ILE A 427 7.59 -10.40 20.38
C ILE A 427 7.12 -11.19 21.61
N HIS A 428 7.24 -10.60 22.79
CA HIS A 428 6.79 -11.21 24.05
C HIS A 428 5.27 -11.47 24.06
N PRO A 429 4.76 -12.51 24.70
CA PRO A 429 3.32 -12.79 24.77
C PRO A 429 2.50 -11.63 25.42
N ASP A 430 3.08 -10.90 26.35
CA ASP A 430 2.43 -9.74 27.00
C ASP A 430 2.63 -8.42 26.26
N PHE A 431 3.33 -8.41 25.14
CA PHE A 431 3.46 -7.20 24.33
C PHE A 431 2.09 -6.80 23.75
N ARG A 432 1.73 -5.53 23.90
CA ARG A 432 0.50 -4.93 23.37
C ARG A 432 0.79 -3.59 22.73
N THR A 433 0.11 -3.31 21.62
CA THR A 433 0.12 -1.99 20.99
C THR A 433 -1.29 -1.65 20.51
N ASP A 434 -1.99 -0.80 21.26
CA ASP A 434 -3.38 -0.41 20.98
C ASP A 434 -3.48 0.56 19.78
N ASN A 435 -2.37 1.22 19.42
CA ASN A 435 -2.28 2.11 18.26
C ASN A 435 -1.48 1.50 17.10
N GLY A 436 -1.11 0.23 17.18
CA GLY A 436 -0.39 -0.49 16.14
C GLY A 436 -1.20 -1.62 15.52
N PHE A 437 -0.57 -2.36 14.61
CA PHE A 437 -1.13 -3.55 14.01
C PHE A 437 -0.12 -4.70 14.09
N LEU A 438 -0.27 -5.54 15.10
CA LEU A 438 0.49 -6.77 15.27
C LEU A 438 -0.49 -7.93 15.36
N PRO A 439 -0.66 -8.72 14.31
CA PRO A 439 -1.67 -9.79 14.28
C PRO A 439 -1.32 -10.97 15.19
N ARG A 440 -0.06 -11.09 15.61
CA ARG A 440 0.42 -12.18 16.48
C ARG A 440 1.49 -11.67 17.43
N VAL A 441 1.48 -12.20 18.66
CA VAL A 441 2.50 -12.01 19.69
C VAL A 441 2.94 -13.35 20.28
N GLY A 442 3.91 -13.38 21.15
CA GLY A 442 4.35 -14.60 21.85
C GLY A 442 5.27 -15.50 21.03
N TYR A 443 6.07 -14.93 20.12
CA TYR A 443 6.95 -15.73 19.28
C TYR A 443 8.31 -15.09 19.02
N VAL A 444 9.26 -15.92 18.59
CA VAL A 444 10.51 -15.52 17.94
C VAL A 444 10.55 -16.13 16.56
N LYS A 445 10.87 -15.32 15.55
CA LYS A 445 10.92 -15.69 14.14
C LYS A 445 12.25 -15.28 13.50
N PRO A 446 13.26 -16.15 13.45
CA PRO A 446 14.37 -15.98 12.51
C PRO A 446 13.91 -16.24 11.07
N ASN A 447 14.49 -15.48 10.14
CA ASN A 447 14.23 -15.58 8.72
C ASN A 447 15.53 -15.35 7.95
N ALA A 448 15.76 -16.15 6.92
CA ALA A 448 16.89 -16.06 6.02
C ALA A 448 16.40 -16.08 4.57
N ALA A 449 16.70 -15.01 3.84
CA ALA A 449 16.36 -14.88 2.43
C ALA A 449 17.60 -14.56 1.60
N ASN A 450 17.72 -15.23 0.46
CA ASN A 450 18.78 -14.99 -0.53
C ASN A 450 18.16 -14.77 -1.90
N ARG A 451 18.64 -13.77 -2.61
CA ARG A 451 18.23 -13.44 -3.95
C ARG A 451 19.41 -13.63 -4.91
N PHE A 452 19.21 -14.41 -5.93
CA PHE A 452 20.15 -14.59 -7.05
C PHE A 452 19.50 -14.04 -8.31
N THR A 453 20.25 -13.28 -9.10
CA THR A 453 19.73 -12.64 -10.32
C THR A 453 20.73 -12.83 -11.46
N TRP A 454 20.23 -13.33 -12.57
CA TRP A 454 20.96 -13.47 -13.83
C TRP A 454 20.31 -12.59 -14.89
N TYR A 455 21.14 -11.94 -15.66
CA TYR A 455 20.71 -11.02 -16.71
C TYR A 455 21.09 -11.60 -18.09
N GLY A 456 20.14 -11.61 -19.00
CA GLY A 456 20.38 -11.97 -20.40
C GLY A 456 21.27 -10.94 -21.11
N THR A 457 21.83 -11.33 -22.25
CA THR A 457 22.50 -10.39 -23.15
C THR A 457 21.48 -9.40 -23.76
N PRO A 458 21.90 -8.22 -24.24
CA PRO A 458 21.00 -7.31 -24.94
C PRO A 458 20.27 -8.00 -26.10
N GLY A 459 18.94 -7.87 -26.16
CA GLY A 459 18.10 -8.49 -27.18
C GLY A 459 17.77 -9.98 -26.97
N ALA A 460 18.22 -10.62 -25.88
CA ALA A 460 17.84 -11.98 -25.54
C ALA A 460 16.34 -12.07 -25.23
N LEU A 461 15.73 -13.26 -25.48
CA LEU A 461 14.34 -13.53 -25.11
C LEU A 461 14.15 -13.47 -23.58
N ALA A 462 15.07 -14.05 -22.81
CA ALA A 462 15.09 -13.98 -21.36
C ALA A 462 15.99 -12.80 -20.93
N GLU A 463 15.38 -11.73 -20.43
CA GLU A 463 16.11 -10.52 -20.02
C GLU A 463 16.63 -10.61 -18.60
N ARG A 464 15.85 -11.28 -17.70
CA ARG A 464 16.22 -11.49 -16.31
C ARG A 464 15.61 -12.77 -15.77
N PHE A 465 16.42 -13.57 -15.10
CA PHE A 465 15.95 -14.64 -14.23
C PHE A 465 16.33 -14.33 -12.78
N GLN A 466 15.40 -14.45 -11.86
CA GLN A 466 15.59 -14.23 -10.45
C GLN A 466 15.15 -15.45 -9.67
N LEU A 467 16.00 -15.91 -8.77
CA LEU A 467 15.72 -16.94 -7.77
C LEU A 467 15.78 -16.29 -6.39
N PHE A 468 14.67 -16.31 -5.67
CA PHE A 468 14.59 -15.84 -4.28
C PHE A 468 14.27 -17.02 -3.37
N VAL A 469 15.25 -17.42 -2.58
CA VAL A 469 15.12 -18.54 -1.61
C VAL A 469 14.90 -17.94 -0.23
N ASN A 470 13.85 -18.39 0.44
CA ASN A 470 13.52 -17.93 1.78
C ASN A 470 13.28 -19.14 2.70
N ALA A 471 13.81 -19.08 3.91
CA ALA A 471 13.54 -20.04 4.97
C ALA A 471 13.30 -19.31 6.30
N ASN A 472 12.29 -19.73 7.04
CA ASN A 472 11.98 -19.19 8.36
C ASN A 472 11.45 -20.27 9.31
N GLY A 473 11.60 -20.01 10.61
CA GLY A 473 10.99 -20.80 11.67
C GLY A 473 10.29 -19.89 12.68
N ILE A 474 9.31 -20.42 13.39
CA ILE A 474 8.58 -19.73 14.45
C ILE A 474 8.59 -20.59 15.70
N TRP A 475 9.09 -20.01 16.78
CA TRP A 475 9.09 -20.60 18.12
C TRP A 475 8.15 -19.83 19.04
N ARG A 476 7.63 -20.47 20.09
CA ARG A 476 7.12 -19.68 21.22
C ARG A 476 8.27 -18.87 21.80
N TYR A 477 7.97 -17.67 22.30
CA TYR A 477 8.99 -16.72 22.76
C TYR A 477 9.99 -17.36 23.75
N ASP A 478 9.49 -18.01 24.80
CA ASP A 478 10.33 -18.63 25.82
C ASP A 478 11.02 -19.91 25.34
N ASP A 479 10.39 -20.66 24.43
CA ASP A 479 10.91 -21.91 23.91
C ASP A 479 12.12 -21.70 22.99
N PHE A 480 12.19 -20.56 22.28
CA PHE A 480 13.33 -20.20 21.46
C PHE A 480 14.64 -20.15 22.29
N PHE A 481 14.59 -19.48 23.44
CA PHE A 481 15.77 -19.32 24.31
C PHE A 481 16.14 -20.62 25.06
N ARG A 482 15.24 -21.61 25.06
CA ARG A 482 15.45 -22.93 25.67
C ARG A 482 15.74 -24.04 24.65
N ALA A 483 15.95 -23.64 23.36
CA ALA A 483 16.18 -24.54 22.23
C ALA A 483 15.12 -25.67 22.10
N ARG A 484 13.86 -25.38 22.42
CA ARG A 484 12.75 -26.33 22.28
C ARG A 484 12.27 -26.40 20.82
N PRO A 485 11.49 -27.44 20.43
CA PRO A 485 10.99 -27.58 19.07
C PRO A 485 10.19 -26.36 18.58
N LEU A 486 10.36 -26.04 17.30
CA LEU A 486 9.63 -24.92 16.66
C LEU A 486 8.15 -25.24 16.42
N LEU A 487 7.31 -24.20 16.43
CA LEU A 487 5.88 -24.29 16.13
C LEU A 487 5.62 -24.41 14.63
N GLU A 488 6.30 -23.60 13.85
CA GLU A 488 6.07 -23.49 12.41
C GLU A 488 7.40 -23.37 11.68
N ASP A 489 7.51 -23.96 10.52
CA ASP A 489 8.61 -23.75 9.60
C ASP A 489 8.08 -23.57 8.18
N ALA A 490 8.84 -22.84 7.39
CA ALA A 490 8.57 -22.71 5.96
C ALA A 490 9.88 -22.47 5.20
N ALA A 491 9.98 -23.10 4.04
CA ALA A 491 10.99 -22.78 3.04
C ALA A 491 10.31 -22.63 1.67
N SER A 492 10.76 -21.67 0.86
CA SER A 492 10.25 -21.42 -0.48
C SER A 492 11.37 -20.99 -1.43
N ALA A 493 11.17 -21.28 -2.71
CA ALA A 493 12.07 -20.85 -3.77
C ALA A 493 11.22 -20.16 -4.87
N GLN A 494 11.17 -18.84 -4.86
CA GLN A 494 10.48 -18.06 -5.88
C GLN A 494 11.38 -17.87 -7.10
N MET A 495 10.98 -18.42 -8.22
CA MET A 495 11.60 -18.26 -9.53
C MET A 495 10.77 -17.27 -10.35
N THR A 496 11.41 -16.25 -10.90
CA THR A 496 10.76 -15.26 -11.77
C THR A 496 11.59 -15.06 -13.02
N LEU A 497 10.98 -15.29 -14.18
CA LEU A 497 11.56 -15.05 -15.48
C LEU A 497 10.89 -13.86 -16.14
N THR A 498 11.67 -12.79 -16.40
CA THR A 498 11.22 -11.63 -17.17
C THR A 498 11.69 -11.82 -18.59
N LEU A 499 10.74 -11.82 -19.54
CA LEU A 499 11.00 -11.97 -20.95
C LEU A 499 10.94 -10.61 -21.64
N ARG A 500 11.61 -10.53 -22.80
CA ARG A 500 11.57 -9.37 -23.68
C ARG A 500 10.13 -8.99 -24.02
N GLY A 501 9.85 -7.69 -23.96
CA GLY A 501 8.50 -7.15 -24.13
C GLY A 501 7.65 -7.15 -22.87
N GLY A 502 8.26 -7.36 -21.66
CA GLY A 502 7.58 -7.17 -20.37
C GLY A 502 6.76 -8.36 -19.89
N TRP A 503 6.83 -9.53 -20.51
CA TRP A 503 6.19 -10.73 -19.99
C TRP A 503 6.89 -11.23 -18.73
N SER A 504 6.13 -11.74 -17.77
CA SER A 504 6.65 -12.35 -16.53
C SER A 504 6.04 -13.72 -16.32
N VAL A 505 6.89 -14.70 -16.03
CA VAL A 505 6.49 -16.07 -15.68
C VAL A 505 7.12 -16.43 -14.35
N GLY A 506 6.35 -17.00 -13.43
CA GLY A 506 6.80 -17.33 -12.09
C GLY A 506 6.43 -18.74 -11.65
N ALA A 507 7.29 -19.32 -10.80
CA ALA A 507 7.01 -20.56 -10.06
C ALA A 507 7.54 -20.42 -8.63
N THR A 508 6.74 -20.83 -7.64
CA THR A 508 7.11 -20.74 -6.22
C THR A 508 6.72 -22.02 -5.50
N PRO A 509 7.56 -23.08 -5.51
CA PRO A 509 7.41 -24.18 -4.57
C PRO A 509 7.64 -23.70 -3.14
N LYS A 510 6.83 -24.20 -2.23
CA LYS A 510 6.88 -23.95 -0.79
C LYS A 510 6.66 -25.26 -0.04
N VAL A 511 7.47 -25.50 0.99
CA VAL A 511 7.34 -26.59 1.94
C VAL A 511 7.36 -26.02 3.36
N GLY A 512 6.80 -26.75 4.31
CA GLY A 512 6.84 -26.36 5.71
C GLY A 512 5.98 -27.26 6.59
N SER A 513 5.80 -26.84 7.83
CA SER A 513 4.93 -27.56 8.77
C SER A 513 4.38 -26.64 9.85
N PHE A 514 3.25 -27.07 10.45
CA PHE A 514 2.58 -26.39 11.56
C PHE A 514 2.36 -27.37 12.70
N ALA A 515 2.82 -27.03 13.92
CA ALA A 515 2.43 -27.71 15.15
C ALA A 515 1.25 -26.97 15.78
N PHE A 516 0.31 -27.71 16.32
CA PHE A 516 -0.89 -27.17 16.94
C PHE A 516 -0.74 -27.10 18.45
N ASP A 517 -1.07 -25.97 19.04
CA ASP A 517 -1.14 -25.81 20.48
C ASP A 517 -2.53 -26.22 20.98
N PRO A 518 -2.65 -27.28 21.80
CA PRO A 518 -3.94 -27.72 22.33
C PRO A 518 -4.72 -26.62 23.07
N ALA A 519 -4.02 -25.63 23.66
CA ALA A 519 -4.67 -24.52 24.36
C ALA A 519 -5.54 -23.67 23.43
N ASN A 520 -5.19 -23.57 22.15
CA ASN A 520 -5.98 -22.82 21.16
C ASN A 520 -7.29 -23.52 20.78
N TYR A 521 -7.45 -24.79 21.14
CA TYR A 521 -8.61 -25.64 20.85
C TYR A 521 -9.38 -26.03 22.12
N ALA A 522 -9.13 -25.35 23.24
CA ALA A 522 -9.81 -25.59 24.52
C ALA A 522 -11.34 -25.37 24.45
N GLY A 523 -11.83 -24.61 23.48
CA GLY A 523 -13.27 -24.45 23.22
C GLY A 523 -13.92 -25.57 22.40
N TYR A 524 -13.15 -26.58 21.98
CA TYR A 524 -13.66 -27.73 21.26
C TYR A 524 -14.03 -28.81 22.29
N ALA A 525 -15.29 -29.30 22.25
CA ALA A 525 -15.79 -30.32 23.19
C ALA A 525 -15.69 -31.72 22.58
N GLY A 526 -16.19 -32.73 23.31
CA GLY A 526 -16.29 -34.11 22.81
C GLY A 526 -14.97 -34.86 22.69
N GLY A 527 -13.91 -34.43 23.40
CA GLY A 527 -12.61 -35.14 23.40
C GLY A 527 -11.77 -34.85 22.15
N PHE A 528 -12.04 -33.76 21.44
CA PHE A 528 -11.20 -33.34 20.33
C PHE A 528 -9.75 -33.10 20.78
N VAL A 529 -8.82 -33.70 20.06
CA VAL A 529 -7.38 -33.48 20.25
C VAL A 529 -6.79 -33.02 18.93
N PRO A 530 -6.22 -31.79 18.86
CA PRO A 530 -5.60 -31.28 17.63
C PRO A 530 -4.46 -32.21 17.18
N SER A 531 -4.18 -32.20 15.88
CA SER A 531 -3.01 -32.88 15.33
C SER A 531 -1.71 -32.32 15.93
N ASP A 532 -0.72 -33.15 16.19
CA ASP A 532 0.57 -32.67 16.72
C ASP A 532 1.26 -31.74 15.72
N ARG A 533 1.37 -32.20 14.47
CA ARG A 533 2.02 -31.45 13.39
C ARG A 533 1.46 -31.83 12.01
N VAL A 534 1.25 -30.86 11.16
CA VAL A 534 0.82 -31.08 9.78
C VAL A 534 1.86 -30.46 8.83
N ALA A 535 2.39 -31.30 7.92
CA ALA A 535 3.29 -30.87 6.88
C ALA A 535 2.52 -30.32 5.66
N VAL A 536 3.05 -29.27 5.06
CA VAL A 536 2.51 -28.59 3.87
C VAL A 536 3.50 -28.63 2.72
N ALA A 537 2.98 -28.72 1.51
CA ALA A 537 3.76 -28.60 0.28
C ALA A 537 2.85 -28.04 -0.83
N THR A 538 3.09 -26.82 -1.24
CA THR A 538 2.33 -26.14 -2.29
C THR A 538 3.25 -25.61 -3.36
N SER A 539 2.71 -25.34 -4.54
CA SER A 539 3.41 -24.65 -5.62
C SER A 539 2.50 -23.62 -6.26
N THR A 540 2.99 -22.39 -6.36
CA THR A 540 2.29 -21.31 -7.07
C THR A 540 2.94 -21.13 -8.43
N PHE A 541 2.12 -21.08 -9.48
CA PHE A 541 2.54 -20.72 -10.84
C PHE A 541 1.85 -19.41 -11.23
N SER A 542 2.56 -18.54 -11.92
CA SER A 542 2.04 -17.24 -12.34
C SER A 542 2.51 -16.85 -13.74
N ILE A 543 1.66 -16.09 -14.42
CA ILE A 543 1.97 -15.44 -15.69
C ILE A 543 1.36 -14.05 -15.69
N ALA A 544 2.09 -13.07 -16.22
CA ALA A 544 1.58 -11.74 -16.48
C ALA A 544 2.03 -11.25 -17.85
N THR A 545 1.11 -10.57 -18.53
CA THR A 545 1.42 -9.87 -19.78
C THR A 545 2.11 -8.54 -19.48
N PRO A 546 2.78 -7.92 -20.45
CA PRO A 546 3.11 -6.50 -20.37
C PRO A 546 1.83 -5.64 -20.29
N GLN A 547 2.01 -4.36 -20.00
CA GLN A 547 0.96 -3.37 -20.04
C GLN A 547 0.71 -2.94 -21.49
N PHE A 548 0.00 -3.77 -22.27
CA PHE A 548 -0.39 -3.37 -23.62
C PHE A 548 -1.27 -2.11 -23.56
N ARG A 549 -1.24 -1.29 -24.59
CA ARG A 549 -2.01 -0.05 -24.67
C ARG A 549 -3.50 -0.22 -24.29
N LYS A 550 -4.13 -1.32 -24.74
CA LYS A 550 -5.58 -1.56 -24.54
C LYS A 550 -5.90 -2.54 -23.41
N PHE A 551 -4.95 -3.34 -22.97
CA PHE A 551 -5.20 -4.33 -21.91
C PHE A 551 -3.92 -4.79 -21.24
N ASN A 552 -4.07 -5.35 -20.08
CA ASN A 552 -3.11 -6.24 -19.44
C ASN A 552 -3.86 -7.35 -18.70
N ALA A 553 -3.19 -8.47 -18.51
CA ALA A 553 -3.75 -9.62 -17.84
C ALA A 553 -2.71 -10.33 -16.98
N SER A 554 -3.17 -10.91 -15.89
CA SER A 554 -2.35 -11.79 -15.06
C SER A 554 -3.17 -12.97 -14.56
N ALA A 555 -2.52 -14.11 -14.38
CA ALA A 555 -3.13 -15.28 -13.78
C ALA A 555 -2.13 -15.99 -12.88
N SER A 556 -2.63 -16.56 -11.78
CA SER A 556 -1.85 -17.45 -10.93
C SER A 556 -2.71 -18.59 -10.39
N THR A 557 -2.07 -19.73 -10.16
CA THR A 557 -2.67 -20.87 -9.46
C THR A 557 -1.73 -21.36 -8.38
N ASN A 558 -2.28 -21.66 -7.21
CA ASN A 558 -1.57 -22.34 -6.13
C ASN A 558 -2.19 -23.71 -5.92
N VAL A 559 -1.38 -24.74 -5.95
CA VAL A 559 -1.85 -26.13 -5.81
C VAL A 559 -0.96 -26.89 -4.85
N GLY A 560 -1.55 -27.76 -4.06
CA GLY A 560 -0.76 -28.65 -3.18
C GLY A 560 -1.50 -29.05 -1.93
N ASN A 561 -0.72 -29.49 -0.94
CA ASN A 561 -1.21 -29.80 0.38
C ASN A 561 -1.00 -28.62 1.31
N ASP A 562 -2.05 -28.22 2.00
CA ASP A 562 -2.03 -27.14 2.98
C ASP A 562 -2.75 -27.56 4.26
N VAL A 563 -2.90 -26.68 5.21
CA VAL A 563 -3.51 -26.87 6.52
C VAL A 563 -4.91 -26.30 6.55
N ASP A 564 -5.87 -27.06 7.07
CA ASP A 564 -7.10 -26.54 7.65
C ASP A 564 -6.88 -26.32 9.15
N PHE A 565 -6.79 -25.05 9.56
CA PHE A 565 -6.52 -24.71 10.97
C PHE A 565 -7.68 -24.99 11.91
N LEU A 566 -8.91 -25.05 11.40
CA LEU A 566 -10.08 -25.36 12.22
C LEU A 566 -10.20 -26.86 12.49
N GLU A 567 -9.89 -27.69 11.51
CA GLU A 567 -9.87 -29.16 11.65
C GLU A 567 -8.51 -29.72 12.09
N THR A 568 -7.47 -28.87 12.15
CA THR A 568 -6.07 -29.26 12.38
C THR A 568 -5.60 -30.38 11.45
N SER A 569 -6.07 -30.32 10.20
CA SER A 569 -5.88 -31.43 9.25
C SER A 569 -5.15 -30.98 7.98
N ARG A 570 -4.56 -31.96 7.27
CA ARG A 570 -4.02 -31.74 5.95
C ARG A 570 -5.13 -31.74 4.90
N VAL A 571 -5.19 -30.69 4.10
CA VAL A 571 -6.13 -30.54 2.99
C VAL A 571 -5.40 -30.38 1.66
N ARG A 572 -6.05 -30.77 0.56
CA ARG A 572 -5.64 -30.34 -0.78
C ARG A 572 -6.23 -28.95 -1.03
N ARG A 573 -5.35 -27.98 -1.25
CA ARG A 573 -5.70 -26.61 -1.59
C ARG A 573 -5.50 -26.36 -3.08
N VAL A 574 -6.45 -25.66 -3.68
CA VAL A 574 -6.35 -25.15 -5.04
C VAL A 574 -6.87 -23.72 -5.04
N ASP A 575 -6.01 -22.77 -5.41
CA ASP A 575 -6.37 -21.38 -5.58
C ASP A 575 -6.22 -20.98 -7.06
N TYR A 576 -7.14 -20.15 -7.53
CA TYR A 576 -7.03 -19.44 -8.81
C TYR A 576 -7.18 -17.94 -8.56
N ASN A 577 -6.30 -17.17 -9.16
CA ASN A 577 -6.38 -15.72 -9.20
C ASN A 577 -6.17 -15.29 -10.65
N ALA A 578 -7.11 -14.54 -11.21
CA ALA A 578 -7.01 -13.96 -12.53
C ALA A 578 -7.43 -12.49 -12.47
N ALA A 579 -6.73 -11.64 -13.20
CA ALA A 579 -7.04 -10.23 -13.33
C ALA A 579 -6.85 -9.79 -14.78
N VAL A 580 -7.78 -8.97 -15.26
CA VAL A 580 -7.71 -8.33 -16.57
C VAL A 580 -8.07 -6.86 -16.39
N ASP A 581 -7.29 -5.97 -16.99
CA ASP A 581 -7.56 -4.55 -17.06
C ASP A 581 -7.69 -4.16 -18.55
N LEU A 582 -8.87 -3.74 -18.94
CA LEU A 582 -9.21 -3.34 -20.31
C LEU A 582 -9.32 -1.82 -20.39
N ARG A 583 -8.76 -1.25 -21.44
CA ARG A 583 -8.81 0.18 -21.77
C ARG A 583 -9.30 0.36 -23.21
N PRO A 584 -10.61 0.17 -23.44
CA PRO A 584 -11.19 0.25 -24.80
C PRO A 584 -11.00 1.63 -25.43
N SER A 585 -10.99 2.68 -24.60
CA SER A 585 -10.72 4.07 -24.98
C SER A 585 -9.89 4.76 -23.89
N GLU A 586 -9.43 5.97 -24.15
CA GLU A 586 -8.72 6.80 -23.16
C GLU A 586 -9.59 7.17 -21.95
N ARG A 587 -10.92 7.05 -22.05
CA ARG A 587 -11.89 7.44 -21.01
C ARG A 587 -12.52 6.27 -20.28
N LEU A 588 -12.47 5.05 -20.83
CA LEU A 588 -13.11 3.88 -20.26
C LEU A 588 -12.08 2.86 -19.82
N ARG A 589 -12.15 2.50 -18.54
CA ARG A 589 -11.37 1.43 -17.93
C ARG A 589 -12.28 0.39 -17.32
N ILE A 590 -12.01 -0.88 -17.58
CA ILE A 590 -12.76 -2.02 -17.05
C ILE A 590 -11.77 -2.99 -16.45
N GLY A 591 -11.79 -3.12 -15.13
CA GLY A 591 -11.03 -4.13 -14.38
C GLY A 591 -11.91 -5.31 -14.04
N ALA A 592 -11.48 -6.52 -14.35
CA ALA A 592 -12.13 -7.75 -13.90
C ALA A 592 -11.14 -8.59 -13.10
N THR A 593 -11.57 -9.09 -11.95
CA THR A 593 -10.78 -10.01 -11.12
C THR A 593 -11.62 -11.22 -10.74
N TYR A 594 -10.98 -12.38 -10.66
CA TYR A 594 -11.57 -13.61 -10.17
C TYR A 594 -10.63 -14.26 -9.16
N LEU A 595 -11.10 -14.40 -7.92
CA LEU A 595 -10.43 -15.12 -6.87
C LEU A 595 -11.23 -16.39 -6.55
N SER A 596 -10.55 -17.52 -6.45
CA SER A 596 -11.17 -18.78 -6.03
C SER A 596 -10.21 -19.57 -5.17
N THR A 597 -10.70 -20.06 -4.03
CA THR A 597 -9.99 -20.97 -3.12
C THR A 597 -10.87 -22.19 -2.88
N SER A 598 -10.31 -23.39 -2.88
CA SER A 598 -11.00 -24.63 -2.58
C SER A 598 -10.14 -25.54 -1.72
N PHE A 599 -10.72 -26.04 -0.63
CA PHE A 599 -10.15 -27.03 0.26
C PHE A 599 -10.86 -28.37 0.10
N ARG A 600 -10.09 -29.45 -0.01
CA ARG A 600 -10.59 -30.83 0.02
C ARG A 600 -9.87 -31.59 1.12
N ARG A 601 -10.63 -32.23 2.00
CA ARG A 601 -10.07 -33.14 3.03
C ARG A 601 -9.30 -34.27 2.38
N ARG A 602 -8.22 -34.67 2.99
CA ARG A 602 -7.45 -35.84 2.55
C ARG A 602 -8.04 -37.13 3.05
N SER A 603 -8.84 -37.09 4.13
CA SER A 603 -9.47 -38.27 4.74
C SER A 603 -10.56 -38.91 3.87
N ASP A 604 -11.43 -38.06 3.29
CA ASP A 604 -12.63 -38.49 2.57
C ASP A 604 -12.74 -37.94 1.13
N GLY A 605 -11.81 -37.03 0.73
CA GLY A 605 -11.81 -36.40 -0.57
C GLY A 605 -12.91 -35.34 -0.76
N GLN A 606 -13.76 -35.12 0.26
CA GLN A 606 -14.86 -34.16 0.20
C GLN A 606 -14.34 -32.71 0.24
N ARG A 607 -15.11 -31.80 -0.32
CA ARG A 607 -14.82 -30.38 -0.26
C ARG A 607 -15.20 -29.85 1.12
N SER A 608 -14.22 -29.41 1.93
CA SER A 608 -14.46 -28.84 3.25
C SER A 608 -14.81 -27.35 3.22
N ALA A 609 -14.22 -26.61 2.28
CA ALA A 609 -14.49 -25.19 2.12
C ALA A 609 -14.23 -24.70 0.69
N PHE A 610 -14.92 -23.62 0.31
CA PHE A 610 -14.56 -22.84 -0.88
C PHE A 610 -14.91 -21.37 -0.72
N ALA A 611 -14.21 -20.52 -1.48
CA ALA A 611 -14.55 -19.14 -1.74
C ALA A 611 -14.44 -18.88 -3.25
N ARG A 612 -15.37 -18.09 -3.81
CA ARG A 612 -15.34 -17.61 -5.20
C ARG A 612 -15.78 -16.16 -5.23
N ILE A 613 -14.92 -15.28 -5.76
CA ILE A 613 -15.11 -13.84 -5.71
C ILE A 613 -14.82 -13.23 -7.08
N PRO A 614 -15.78 -13.29 -8.03
CA PRO A 614 -15.72 -12.44 -9.21
C PRO A 614 -16.01 -10.97 -8.86
N ARG A 615 -15.23 -10.07 -9.41
CA ARG A 615 -15.39 -8.63 -9.26
C ARG A 615 -15.15 -7.94 -10.59
N VAL A 616 -16.03 -6.98 -10.93
CA VAL A 616 -15.89 -6.08 -12.07
C VAL A 616 -15.92 -4.65 -11.56
N LYS A 617 -14.98 -3.84 -12.02
CA LYS A 617 -14.93 -2.41 -11.80
C LYS A 617 -14.95 -1.71 -13.16
N MET A 618 -15.89 -0.84 -13.39
CA MET A 618 -15.96 0.03 -14.59
C MET A 618 -15.79 1.48 -14.15
N GLU A 619 -14.97 2.22 -14.86
CA GLU A 619 -14.68 3.62 -14.58
C GLU A 619 -14.70 4.39 -15.90
N TYR A 620 -15.57 5.39 -15.99
CA TYR A 620 -15.70 6.24 -17.15
C TYR A 620 -15.39 7.68 -16.81
N GLN A 621 -14.31 8.20 -17.40
CA GLN A 621 -13.83 9.56 -17.18
C GLN A 621 -14.53 10.52 -18.15
N LEU A 622 -15.41 11.37 -17.62
CA LEU A 622 -16.12 12.42 -18.37
C LEU A 622 -15.19 13.60 -18.69
N ALA A 623 -14.41 14.03 -17.68
CA ALA A 623 -13.40 15.07 -17.75
C ALA A 623 -12.32 14.77 -16.70
N ARG A 624 -11.18 15.49 -16.70
CA ARG A 624 -10.10 15.27 -15.71
C ARG A 624 -10.62 15.22 -14.25
N PRO A 625 -11.48 16.19 -13.79
CA PRO A 625 -11.98 16.17 -12.42
C PRO A 625 -13.26 15.32 -12.22
N LEU A 626 -13.79 14.68 -13.25
CA LEU A 626 -15.16 14.14 -13.22
C LEU A 626 -15.23 12.73 -13.78
N PHE A 627 -15.62 11.76 -12.95
CA PHE A 627 -15.83 10.38 -13.38
C PHE A 627 -17.07 9.74 -12.75
N VAL A 628 -17.51 8.66 -13.38
CA VAL A 628 -18.52 7.73 -12.86
C VAL A 628 -17.89 6.35 -12.72
N ARG A 629 -18.15 5.67 -11.61
CA ARG A 629 -17.62 4.34 -11.31
C ARG A 629 -18.72 3.39 -10.91
N LEU A 630 -18.67 2.17 -11.44
CA LEU A 630 -19.43 1.02 -11.01
C LEU A 630 -18.48 -0.05 -10.50
N VAL A 631 -18.74 -0.58 -9.32
CA VAL A 631 -18.08 -1.77 -8.80
C VAL A 631 -19.15 -2.81 -8.49
N SER A 632 -19.01 -4.01 -9.04
CA SER A 632 -19.88 -5.13 -8.73
C SER A 632 -19.03 -6.31 -8.30
N GLN A 633 -19.29 -6.86 -7.12
CA GLN A 633 -18.57 -7.99 -6.55
C GLN A 633 -19.55 -9.01 -6.01
N TYR A 634 -19.39 -10.24 -6.47
CA TYR A 634 -20.07 -11.38 -5.90
C TYR A 634 -19.14 -12.13 -4.95
N THR A 635 -19.59 -12.50 -3.76
CA THR A 635 -18.84 -13.27 -2.80
C THR A 635 -19.63 -14.52 -2.45
N ALA A 636 -19.17 -15.67 -2.93
CA ALA A 636 -19.71 -16.96 -2.56
C ALA A 636 -18.71 -17.69 -1.67
N THR A 637 -19.10 -17.99 -0.44
CA THR A 637 -18.30 -18.77 0.50
C THR A 637 -19.15 -19.91 1.06
N ARG A 638 -18.52 -21.04 1.27
CA ARG A 638 -19.11 -22.18 1.97
C ARG A 638 -18.04 -22.90 2.77
N ARG A 639 -18.38 -23.29 3.97
CA ARG A 639 -17.64 -24.23 4.79
C ARG A 639 -18.61 -25.30 5.30
N ASP A 640 -18.26 -26.54 5.08
CA ASP A 640 -19.02 -27.68 5.61
C ASP A 640 -18.75 -27.83 7.13
N ALA A 641 -19.57 -28.62 7.81
CA ALA A 641 -19.35 -28.94 9.21
C ALA A 641 -17.91 -29.45 9.44
N LEU A 642 -17.29 -29.01 10.52
CA LEU A 642 -15.94 -29.38 10.85
C LEU A 642 -15.89 -30.87 11.28
N VAL A 643 -14.86 -31.59 10.83
CA VAL A 643 -14.72 -33.03 11.08
C VAL A 643 -13.39 -33.28 11.79
N ASP A 644 -13.42 -34.06 12.85
CA ASP A 644 -12.19 -34.55 13.53
C ASP A 644 -11.43 -35.47 12.56
N PRO A 645 -10.21 -35.15 12.17
CA PRO A 645 -9.47 -35.92 11.17
C PRO A 645 -9.11 -37.33 11.61
N ARG A 646 -9.21 -37.64 12.92
CA ARG A 646 -8.87 -38.95 13.49
C ARG A 646 -10.06 -39.86 13.59
N THR A 647 -11.25 -39.34 13.96
CA THR A 647 -12.44 -40.11 14.21
C THR A 647 -13.44 -40.06 13.05
N GLY A 648 -13.37 -39.05 12.18
CA GLY A 648 -14.34 -38.80 11.13
C GLY A 648 -15.67 -38.24 11.65
N THR A 649 -15.76 -37.90 12.94
CA THR A 649 -16.99 -37.37 13.55
C THR A 649 -17.02 -35.85 13.47
N VAL A 650 -18.22 -35.26 13.52
CA VAL A 650 -18.41 -33.79 13.54
C VAL A 650 -17.81 -33.24 14.85
N ILE A 651 -16.99 -32.18 14.71
CA ILE A 651 -16.40 -31.49 15.85
C ILE A 651 -17.52 -30.71 16.59
N VAL A 652 -17.52 -30.88 17.92
CA VAL A 652 -18.42 -30.15 18.83
C VAL A 652 -17.73 -28.92 19.36
N LEU A 653 -18.32 -27.76 19.13
CA LEU A 653 -17.88 -26.49 19.69
C LEU A 653 -18.64 -26.23 21.00
N GLY A 654 -18.23 -25.21 21.76
CA GLY A 654 -18.94 -24.89 23.03
C GLY A 654 -20.44 -24.66 22.92
N SER A 655 -20.92 -24.26 21.74
CA SER A 655 -22.36 -24.02 21.43
C SER A 655 -23.07 -25.25 20.85
N GLY A 656 -22.39 -26.39 20.61
CA GLY A 656 -22.94 -27.59 19.99
C GLY A 656 -22.16 -28.11 18.79
N PRO A 657 -22.66 -29.14 18.08
CA PRO A 657 -22.02 -29.61 16.86
C PRO A 657 -21.83 -28.50 15.82
N SER A 658 -20.68 -28.47 15.18
CA SER A 658 -20.40 -27.52 14.11
C SER A 658 -21.38 -27.77 12.93
N THR A 659 -21.85 -26.72 12.32
CA THR A 659 -22.78 -26.76 11.18
C THR A 659 -22.14 -26.15 9.95
N ALA A 660 -22.65 -26.56 8.78
CA ALA A 660 -22.22 -25.94 7.53
C ALA A 660 -22.67 -24.46 7.49
N THR A 661 -21.82 -23.63 6.97
CA THR A 661 -22.09 -22.19 6.76
C THR A 661 -21.93 -21.84 5.29
N SER A 662 -22.80 -20.99 4.79
CA SER A 662 -22.68 -20.40 3.44
C SER A 662 -23.06 -18.93 3.45
N SER A 663 -22.42 -18.17 2.57
CA SER A 663 -22.76 -16.77 2.34
C SER A 663 -22.57 -16.46 0.85
N ASN A 664 -23.66 -16.04 0.21
CA ASN A 664 -23.68 -15.72 -1.21
C ASN A 664 -24.25 -14.31 -1.38
N VAL A 665 -23.36 -13.34 -1.59
CA VAL A 665 -23.70 -11.91 -1.58
C VAL A 665 -23.17 -11.24 -2.83
N LEU A 666 -24.06 -10.60 -3.57
CA LEU A 666 -23.74 -9.65 -4.62
C LEU A 666 -23.80 -8.23 -4.04
N ARG A 667 -22.68 -7.53 -4.10
CA ARG A 667 -22.59 -6.12 -3.76
C ARG A 667 -22.33 -5.29 -5.01
N THR A 668 -23.09 -4.21 -5.17
CA THR A 668 -22.93 -3.27 -6.30
C THR A 668 -22.90 -1.85 -5.75
N ASP A 669 -21.86 -1.10 -6.12
CA ASP A 669 -21.63 0.26 -5.68
C ASP A 669 -21.48 1.18 -6.90
N TRP A 670 -22.25 2.26 -6.95
CA TRP A 670 -22.13 3.35 -7.91
C TRP A 670 -21.55 4.58 -7.26
N LEU A 671 -20.68 5.27 -7.97
CA LEU A 671 -20.11 6.53 -7.52
C LEU A 671 -20.05 7.53 -8.65
N PHE A 672 -20.58 8.71 -8.41
CA PHE A 672 -20.30 9.93 -9.14
C PHE A 672 -19.26 10.72 -8.34
N SER A 673 -18.18 11.14 -8.99
CA SER A 673 -17.06 11.84 -8.35
C SER A 673 -16.66 13.08 -9.13
N TYR A 674 -16.61 14.23 -8.44
CA TYR A 674 -16.06 15.48 -8.95
C TYR A 674 -14.96 15.96 -8.01
N ARG A 675 -13.71 16.00 -8.52
CA ARG A 675 -12.49 16.33 -7.75
C ARG A 675 -11.63 17.35 -8.51
N PRO A 676 -11.98 18.65 -8.49
CA PRO A 676 -11.26 19.67 -9.24
C PRO A 676 -9.85 19.94 -8.73
N THR A 677 -9.62 19.83 -7.42
CA THR A 677 -8.33 19.99 -6.75
C THR A 677 -8.25 19.09 -5.52
N PRO A 678 -7.05 18.74 -5.04
CA PRO A 678 -6.89 18.03 -3.78
C PRO A 678 -7.68 18.71 -2.65
N GLY A 679 -8.45 17.89 -1.91
CA GLY A 679 -9.27 18.31 -0.79
C GLY A 679 -10.63 18.96 -1.17
N THR A 680 -10.83 19.43 -2.41
CA THR A 680 -12.16 19.89 -2.87
C THR A 680 -12.83 18.75 -3.63
N VAL A 681 -13.90 18.20 -3.06
CA VAL A 681 -14.58 17.05 -3.63
C VAL A 681 -16.10 17.16 -3.51
N PHE A 682 -16.79 16.58 -4.49
CA PHE A 682 -18.20 16.25 -4.38
C PHE A 682 -18.40 14.81 -4.82
N PHE A 683 -18.96 14.01 -3.93
CA PHE A 683 -19.30 12.61 -4.18
C PHE A 683 -20.79 12.38 -3.98
N ALA A 684 -21.40 11.61 -4.84
CA ALA A 684 -22.70 11.02 -4.65
C ALA A 684 -22.64 9.55 -5.02
N GLY A 685 -23.13 8.68 -4.17
CA GLY A 685 -23.03 7.26 -4.38
C GLY A 685 -24.23 6.49 -3.87
N TYR A 686 -24.43 5.32 -4.47
CA TYR A 686 -25.41 4.32 -4.05
C TYR A 686 -24.72 2.97 -4.02
N GLY A 687 -24.89 2.24 -2.93
CA GLY A 687 -24.45 0.86 -2.76
C GLY A 687 -25.60 -0.04 -2.36
N GLY A 688 -25.61 -1.27 -2.87
CA GLY A 688 -26.62 -2.26 -2.49
C GLY A 688 -26.02 -3.65 -2.34
N SER A 689 -26.57 -4.42 -1.38
CA SER A 689 -26.22 -5.83 -1.22
C SER A 689 -27.45 -6.69 -1.46
N MET A 690 -27.24 -7.79 -2.18
CA MET A 690 -28.24 -8.81 -2.45
C MET A 690 -27.68 -10.16 -2.05
N SER A 691 -28.49 -11.02 -1.46
CA SER A 691 -28.13 -12.40 -1.10
C SER A 691 -28.98 -13.42 -1.83
N GLU A 692 -28.43 -14.61 -2.00
CA GLU A 692 -29.14 -15.78 -2.52
C GLU A 692 -28.69 -17.04 -1.80
N GLU A 693 -29.48 -18.12 -1.90
CA GLU A 693 -29.20 -19.39 -1.24
C GLU A 693 -28.14 -20.18 -2.02
N ASP A 694 -28.28 -20.29 -3.33
CA ASP A 694 -27.39 -21.06 -4.18
C ASP A 694 -26.27 -20.16 -4.76
N PRO A 695 -24.98 -20.58 -4.66
CA PRO A 695 -23.85 -19.78 -5.09
C PRO A 695 -23.84 -19.59 -6.63
N LEU A 696 -23.75 -18.34 -7.09
CA LEU A 696 -23.62 -17.94 -8.50
C LEU A 696 -24.84 -18.38 -9.37
N ALA A 697 -25.99 -18.60 -8.78
CA ALA A 697 -27.21 -18.95 -9.52
C ALA A 697 -27.87 -17.74 -10.17
N PHE A 698 -27.75 -16.55 -9.56
CA PHE A 698 -28.34 -15.26 -10.00
C PHE A 698 -29.86 -15.30 -10.25
N GLN A 699 -30.57 -16.31 -9.68
CA GLN A 699 -31.97 -16.53 -9.97
C GLN A 699 -32.92 -15.99 -8.90
N ARG A 700 -32.44 -15.86 -7.66
CA ARG A 700 -33.25 -15.44 -6.50
C ARG A 700 -32.51 -14.45 -5.60
N LEU A 701 -31.81 -13.51 -6.24
CA LEU A 701 -31.17 -12.43 -5.52
C LEU A 701 -32.21 -11.57 -4.77
N ARG A 702 -32.11 -11.53 -3.44
CA ARG A 702 -32.93 -10.70 -2.58
C ARG A 702 -32.10 -9.56 -2.02
N ARG A 703 -32.60 -8.33 -2.16
CA ARG A 703 -31.92 -7.16 -1.61
C ARG A 703 -31.97 -7.21 -0.08
N THR A 704 -30.82 -7.07 0.56
CA THR A 704 -30.65 -7.17 2.02
C THR A 704 -30.28 -5.84 2.66
N SER A 705 -29.52 -5.02 1.95
CA SER A 705 -29.18 -3.66 2.41
C SER A 705 -28.95 -2.74 1.22
N ASP A 706 -29.14 -1.45 1.46
CA ASP A 706 -28.68 -0.40 0.56
C ASP A 706 -28.14 0.80 1.36
N ALA A 707 -27.37 1.63 0.67
CA ALA A 707 -26.82 2.85 1.21
C ALA A 707 -26.79 3.92 0.14
N PHE A 708 -27.25 5.09 0.48
CA PHE A 708 -27.06 6.30 -0.32
C PHE A 708 -26.19 7.27 0.46
N PHE A 709 -25.20 7.87 -0.19
CA PHE A 709 -24.38 8.89 0.46
C PHE A 709 -24.12 10.07 -0.47
N VAL A 710 -23.98 11.23 0.15
CA VAL A 710 -23.50 12.46 -0.48
C VAL A 710 -22.43 13.05 0.42
N LYS A 711 -21.29 13.41 -0.16
CA LYS A 711 -20.19 14.10 0.52
C LYS A 711 -19.79 15.32 -0.28
N GLY A 712 -19.65 16.46 0.41
CA GLY A 712 -19.08 17.68 -0.14
C GLY A 712 -17.97 18.19 0.78
N SER A 713 -16.84 18.60 0.19
CA SER A 713 -15.80 19.36 0.88
C SER A 713 -15.23 20.42 -0.03
N TYR A 714 -14.79 21.54 0.54
CA TYR A 714 -14.20 22.63 -0.19
C TYR A 714 -12.99 23.20 0.55
N VAL A 715 -11.87 23.32 -0.14
CA VAL A 715 -10.64 23.87 0.44
C VAL A 715 -10.57 25.37 0.20
N PHE A 716 -10.63 26.14 1.28
CA PHE A 716 -10.31 27.56 1.29
C PHE A 716 -8.81 27.74 1.54
N ARG A 717 -8.10 28.35 0.61
CA ARG A 717 -6.67 28.66 0.73
C ARG A 717 -6.51 30.13 1.03
N LEU A 718 -5.94 30.42 2.21
CA LEU A 718 -5.61 31.76 2.67
C LEU A 718 -4.09 31.92 2.57
N GLY A 719 -3.62 32.87 1.79
CA GLY A 719 -2.20 33.05 1.44
C GLY A 719 -1.95 32.80 -0.04
N GLY A 720 -1.03 33.54 -0.66
CA GLY A 720 -0.75 33.42 -2.09
C GLY A 720 -0.03 32.12 -2.44
N LEU A 721 -0.63 31.33 -3.33
CA LEU A 721 0.05 30.30 -4.10
C LEU A 721 0.76 30.92 -5.29
#